data_2be1ca6f884bfc4023af1b4233193b25
#
_entry.id   2be1ca6f884bfc4023af1b4233193b25
#
_cell.length_a   1.000
_cell.length_b   1.000
_cell.length_c   1.000
_cell.angle_alpha   90.00
_cell.angle_beta   90.00
_cell.angle_gamma   90.00
#
_symmetry.space_group_name_H-M   'P 1'
#
loop_
_entity.id
_entity.type
_entity.pdbx_description
1 polymer ?
#
loop_
_entity_poly.entity_id
_entity_poly.type
_entity_poly.pdbx_seq_one_letter_code
_entity_poly.pdbx_strand_id
1 'polypeptide(L)'
;MRLTSGDDERLLRDAARGVLARGAAWADFAEQGWLALPVGEAFGGLGGSGPLIGVLAEEMGRARVPGWVAGAVLPAALIEAAGSAAQKAEWLPALAEGTLRVAAAHSEGRGILGVSTRWDGALHGVKPAVVDAGAADLWLVTATTGAGLGVFAVTPFAAPDYAHIDGGRAADLTFVATPAIPLGDPAKDATPAILEALDRANAAACAEALGAMDGLIEATVEYTRTRVQFGQPLAKFQALRHRMAEMAVKRDEARGSALLAALSLTLSPRDRARAVSGARAKIGRLSRTVAHEAIQLHGAMGVSEEMPLGLWLRRLFAFENSWGHTDAHLARYADLMADPALREEGLLRPGPDEGMNLSLSPEDIAFRDEVRAFFTATLDPATERAERLNPSFLAHPPTGLTWLQKLPKGWAVPSWPAEHGGPGWTLTQRYLFDQESERAGEPHFRGASFKMIAPVLMRYGSEAQKALYLPRILKGQDFWAQGYSEPGSGSDLASLSCKAVREGDDYIVTGSKIWSTHAHHATKMFALVRTDDSGKKQQGITFLLIDLKAPGVSLRPIRSIDGTHEFNQTFFDGVRVPVADRVGEEGDGWEIAKYLLEFERGGSFAGGLLRALYGRLWRIAEGSGLTGDPLFRARFAEIGTDIDANDMLELGAMSAVASGGNPGAVPAAVMKIERSRIRQAITELAAHSLGPEALRWEATRPLDALPPESALAEERKVAVPAYLNARAQSIFGGSNEIQLEIIARALIG
;
A
#
# COMPACT_ATOMS: atom_id res chain seq x y z
N MET A 1 -8.36 -11.09 -11.33
CA MET A 1 -8.32 -10.00 -10.32
C MET A 1 -8.90 -8.71 -10.90
N ARG A 2 -9.82 -8.05 -10.17
CA ARG A 2 -10.47 -6.79 -10.57
C ARG A 2 -10.70 -5.90 -9.34
N LEU A 3 -10.18 -4.67 -9.36
CA LEU A 3 -10.30 -3.69 -8.26
C LEU A 3 -10.94 -2.36 -8.71
N THR A 4 -11.36 -2.25 -9.96
CA THR A 4 -12.11 -1.09 -10.46
C THR A 4 -13.58 -1.23 -10.11
N SER A 5 -14.18 -0.12 -9.61
CA SER A 5 -15.61 -0.06 -9.31
C SER A 5 -16.47 -0.39 -10.53
N GLY A 6 -17.44 -1.27 -10.34
CA GLY A 6 -18.47 -1.58 -11.31
C GLY A 6 -19.53 -0.48 -11.41
N ASP A 7 -20.59 -0.75 -12.20
CA ASP A 7 -21.71 0.17 -12.32
C ASP A 7 -22.49 0.26 -11.01
N ASP A 8 -22.69 -0.86 -10.33
CA ASP A 8 -23.45 -0.92 -9.08
C ASP A 8 -22.82 -0.08 -7.97
N GLU A 9 -21.49 -0.17 -7.79
CA GLU A 9 -20.79 0.64 -6.80
C GLU A 9 -20.85 2.14 -7.13
N ARG A 10 -20.77 2.51 -8.42
CA ARG A 10 -20.90 3.91 -8.85
C ARG A 10 -22.33 4.44 -8.63
N LEU A 11 -23.33 3.71 -9.05
CA LEU A 11 -24.74 4.07 -8.89
C LEU A 11 -25.12 4.20 -7.41
N LEU A 12 -24.69 3.24 -6.56
CA LEU A 12 -24.92 3.32 -5.12
C LEU A 12 -24.26 4.54 -4.50
N ARG A 13 -23.00 4.86 -4.88
CA ARG A 13 -22.28 6.04 -4.41
C ARG A 13 -23.00 7.33 -4.74
N ASP A 14 -23.45 7.49 -5.99
CA ASP A 14 -24.12 8.70 -6.47
C ASP A 14 -25.49 8.87 -5.79
N ALA A 15 -26.26 7.79 -5.67
CA ALA A 15 -27.53 7.79 -4.96
C ALA A 15 -27.35 8.14 -3.46
N ALA A 16 -26.38 7.51 -2.79
CA ALA A 16 -26.08 7.76 -1.38
C ALA A 16 -25.71 9.23 -1.14
N ARG A 17 -24.84 9.82 -1.94
CA ARG A 17 -24.46 11.24 -1.85
C ARG A 17 -25.68 12.16 -1.96
N GLY A 18 -26.58 11.90 -2.89
CA GLY A 18 -27.80 12.70 -3.09
C GLY A 18 -28.74 12.69 -1.89
N VAL A 19 -28.90 11.54 -1.23
CA VAL A 19 -29.75 11.40 -0.04
C VAL A 19 -29.05 11.99 1.20
N LEU A 20 -27.82 11.60 1.45
CA LEU A 20 -27.07 11.98 2.66
C LEU A 20 -26.76 13.49 2.73
N ALA A 21 -26.68 14.18 1.60
CA ALA A 21 -26.48 15.63 1.56
C ALA A 21 -27.66 16.42 2.19
N ARG A 22 -28.83 15.79 2.26
CA ARG A 22 -30.05 16.39 2.86
C ARG A 22 -30.25 16.01 4.33
N GLY A 23 -29.34 15.21 4.89
CA GLY A 23 -29.52 14.51 6.14
C GLY A 23 -30.33 13.22 5.92
N ALA A 24 -30.03 12.18 6.72
CA ALA A 24 -30.74 10.91 6.62
C ALA A 24 -30.95 10.30 8.02
N ALA A 25 -32.12 9.73 8.23
CA ALA A 25 -32.51 9.02 9.42
C ALA A 25 -32.80 7.53 9.13
N TRP A 26 -33.14 6.75 10.14
CA TRP A 26 -33.44 5.33 9.98
C TRP A 26 -34.53 5.02 8.92
N ALA A 27 -35.56 5.85 8.85
CA ALA A 27 -36.64 5.69 7.86
C ALA A 27 -36.10 5.86 6.42
N ASP A 28 -35.17 6.80 6.21
CA ASP A 28 -34.54 6.98 4.91
C ASP A 28 -33.71 5.76 4.51
N PHE A 29 -33.02 5.13 5.48
CA PHE A 29 -32.25 3.90 5.24
C PHE A 29 -33.16 2.75 4.79
N ALA A 30 -34.34 2.61 5.40
CA ALA A 30 -35.34 1.62 5.02
C ALA A 30 -35.88 1.90 3.62
N GLU A 31 -36.31 3.14 3.33
CA GLU A 31 -36.85 3.56 2.03
C GLU A 31 -35.87 3.32 0.88
N GLN A 32 -34.56 3.56 1.13
CA GLN A 32 -33.51 3.36 0.13
C GLN A 32 -33.05 1.90 0.03
N GLY A 33 -33.57 0.98 0.83
CA GLY A 33 -33.14 -0.42 0.88
C GLY A 33 -31.75 -0.63 1.50
N TRP A 34 -31.20 0.37 2.19
CA TRP A 34 -29.86 0.29 2.76
C TRP A 34 -29.78 -0.63 3.97
N LEU A 35 -30.90 -0.88 4.64
CA LEU A 35 -30.98 -1.87 5.74
C LEU A 35 -30.99 -3.30 5.21
N ALA A 36 -31.50 -3.53 3.99
CA ALA A 36 -31.50 -4.81 3.32
C ALA A 36 -30.12 -5.20 2.75
N LEU A 37 -29.23 -4.21 2.54
CA LEU A 37 -27.93 -4.45 1.91
C LEU A 37 -27.05 -5.47 2.66
N PRO A 38 -26.88 -5.41 4.00
CA PRO A 38 -26.06 -6.39 4.74
C PRO A 38 -26.77 -7.74 5.02
N VAL A 39 -28.05 -7.89 4.67
CA VAL A 39 -28.84 -9.12 4.89
C VAL A 39 -28.78 -10.00 3.64
N GLY A 40 -28.58 -11.31 3.82
CA GLY A 40 -28.52 -12.27 2.72
C GLY A 40 -29.85 -12.41 1.96
N GLU A 41 -29.80 -12.65 0.64
CA GLU A 41 -30.97 -12.80 -0.24
C GLU A 41 -31.94 -13.87 0.24
N ALA A 42 -31.45 -14.97 0.81
CA ALA A 42 -32.27 -16.05 1.40
C ALA A 42 -33.23 -15.57 2.51
N PHE A 43 -32.99 -14.39 3.07
CA PHE A 43 -33.78 -13.78 4.15
C PHE A 43 -34.44 -12.46 3.72
N GLY A 44 -34.60 -12.24 2.42
CA GLY A 44 -35.28 -11.03 1.90
C GLY A 44 -34.39 -9.79 1.83
N GLY A 45 -33.07 -9.93 2.04
CA GLY A 45 -32.10 -8.89 1.88
C GLY A 45 -31.58 -8.79 0.44
N LEU A 46 -30.57 -7.90 0.23
CA LEU A 46 -29.90 -7.68 -1.04
C LEU A 46 -28.59 -8.45 -1.19
N GLY A 47 -28.12 -9.12 -0.14
CA GLY A 47 -26.88 -9.89 -0.17
C GLY A 47 -25.64 -9.08 -0.60
N GLY A 48 -25.56 -7.81 -0.21
CA GLY A 48 -24.53 -6.90 -0.68
C GLY A 48 -23.11 -7.41 -0.39
N SER A 49 -22.26 -7.36 -1.42
CA SER A 49 -20.85 -7.70 -1.27
C SER A 49 -20.13 -6.77 -0.29
N GLY A 50 -19.00 -7.21 0.27
CA GLY A 50 -18.17 -6.37 1.13
C GLY A 50 -17.84 -5.00 0.51
N PRO A 51 -17.42 -4.93 -0.76
CA PRO A 51 -17.21 -3.65 -1.46
C PRO A 51 -18.45 -2.77 -1.55
N LEU A 52 -19.65 -3.30 -1.85
CA LEU A 52 -20.89 -2.51 -1.89
C LEU A 52 -21.26 -1.93 -0.51
N ILE A 53 -21.15 -2.75 0.54
CA ILE A 53 -21.32 -2.30 1.93
C ILE A 53 -20.29 -1.21 2.25
N GLY A 54 -19.05 -1.39 1.80
CA GLY A 54 -17.98 -0.41 1.96
C GLY A 54 -18.28 0.93 1.29
N VAL A 55 -18.82 0.93 0.08
CA VAL A 55 -19.21 2.17 -0.64
C VAL A 55 -20.23 2.97 0.16
N LEU A 56 -21.27 2.33 0.68
CA LEU A 56 -22.29 3.01 1.47
C LEU A 56 -21.71 3.53 2.79
N ALA A 57 -20.92 2.71 3.49
CA ALA A 57 -20.28 3.11 4.73
C ALA A 57 -19.33 4.32 4.53
N GLU A 58 -18.57 4.36 3.43
CA GLU A 58 -17.70 5.49 3.07
C GLU A 58 -18.51 6.78 2.92
N GLU A 59 -19.65 6.75 2.22
CA GLU A 59 -20.49 7.93 2.05
C GLU A 59 -21.18 8.35 3.37
N MET A 60 -21.55 7.39 4.25
CA MET A 60 -22.03 7.69 5.60
C MET A 60 -20.97 8.44 6.43
N GLY A 61 -19.72 7.97 6.38
CA GLY A 61 -18.60 8.61 7.08
C GLY A 61 -18.31 10.01 6.56
N ARG A 62 -18.31 10.20 5.24
CA ARG A 62 -18.16 11.52 4.58
C ARG A 62 -19.26 12.49 5.01
N ALA A 63 -20.52 12.03 5.02
CA ALA A 63 -21.69 12.81 5.38
C ALA A 63 -21.87 12.98 6.89
N ARG A 64 -21.07 12.32 7.74
CA ARG A 64 -21.16 12.34 9.21
C ARG A 64 -22.45 11.74 9.76
N VAL A 65 -23.02 10.75 9.07
CA VAL A 65 -24.26 10.08 9.49
C VAL A 65 -23.88 8.85 10.32
N PRO A 66 -24.18 8.80 11.63
CA PRO A 66 -23.83 7.68 12.50
C PRO A 66 -24.85 6.53 12.47
N GLY A 67 -24.49 5.40 13.07
CA GLY A 67 -25.40 4.35 13.49
C GLY A 67 -25.65 3.25 12.46
N TRP A 68 -25.43 3.45 11.18
CA TRP A 68 -25.76 2.43 10.16
C TRP A 68 -24.95 1.14 10.34
N VAL A 69 -23.63 1.22 10.57
CA VAL A 69 -22.79 0.03 10.78
C VAL A 69 -23.19 -0.70 12.07
N ALA A 70 -23.44 0.05 13.15
CA ALA A 70 -23.85 -0.51 14.45
C ALA A 70 -25.27 -1.08 14.47
N GLY A 71 -26.21 -0.46 13.74
CA GLY A 71 -27.63 -0.81 13.76
C GLY A 71 -28.07 -1.75 12.63
N ALA A 72 -27.32 -1.85 11.53
CA ALA A 72 -27.66 -2.71 10.40
C ALA A 72 -26.61 -3.80 10.18
N VAL A 73 -25.34 -3.45 9.96
CA VAL A 73 -24.31 -4.43 9.56
C VAL A 73 -23.97 -5.42 10.66
N LEU A 74 -23.68 -4.94 11.87
CA LEU A 74 -23.31 -5.84 12.99
C LEU A 74 -24.47 -6.71 13.45
N PRO A 75 -25.71 -6.21 13.65
CA PRO A 75 -26.85 -7.04 14.01
C PRO A 75 -27.17 -8.11 12.95
N ALA A 76 -27.21 -7.75 11.66
CA ALA A 76 -27.42 -8.72 10.59
C ALA A 76 -26.38 -9.84 10.63
N ALA A 77 -25.11 -9.47 10.74
CA ALA A 77 -24.01 -10.43 10.79
C ALA A 77 -24.07 -11.35 12.04
N LEU A 78 -24.44 -10.84 13.22
CA LEU A 78 -24.61 -11.64 14.43
C LEU A 78 -25.77 -12.62 14.30
N ILE A 79 -26.91 -12.19 13.77
CA ILE A 79 -28.08 -13.04 13.57
C ILE A 79 -27.75 -14.12 12.53
N GLU A 80 -27.14 -13.77 11.41
CA GLU A 80 -26.75 -14.73 10.36
C GLU A 80 -25.75 -15.77 10.87
N ALA A 81 -24.73 -15.35 11.64
CA ALA A 81 -23.68 -16.25 12.08
C ALA A 81 -24.10 -17.14 13.26
N ALA A 82 -24.84 -16.61 14.26
CA ALA A 82 -25.15 -17.30 15.52
C ALA A 82 -26.61 -17.75 15.66
N GLY A 83 -27.56 -17.15 14.92
CA GLY A 83 -28.98 -17.42 15.07
C GLY A 83 -29.39 -18.81 14.60
N SER A 84 -30.45 -19.38 15.24
CA SER A 84 -31.17 -20.57 14.74
C SER A 84 -31.92 -20.27 13.45
N ALA A 85 -32.31 -21.29 12.68
CA ALA A 85 -33.09 -21.09 11.45
C ALA A 85 -34.40 -20.30 11.68
N ALA A 86 -35.07 -20.50 12.77
CA ALA A 86 -36.31 -19.77 13.15
C ALA A 86 -35.97 -18.28 13.43
N GLN A 87 -34.94 -18.00 14.21
CA GLN A 87 -34.53 -16.63 14.54
C GLN A 87 -34.08 -15.84 13.29
N LYS A 88 -33.33 -16.47 12.38
CA LYS A 88 -32.95 -15.86 11.08
C LYS A 88 -34.19 -15.54 10.24
N ALA A 89 -35.12 -16.46 10.12
CA ALA A 89 -36.37 -16.29 9.34
C ALA A 89 -37.28 -15.21 9.92
N GLU A 90 -37.25 -14.99 11.23
CA GLU A 90 -38.09 -13.99 11.90
C GLU A 90 -37.42 -12.59 11.85
N TRP A 91 -36.15 -12.48 12.22
CA TRP A 91 -35.54 -11.18 12.50
C TRP A 91 -34.84 -10.54 11.30
N LEU A 92 -34.24 -11.33 10.41
CA LEU A 92 -33.51 -10.75 9.28
C LEU A 92 -34.42 -10.02 8.26
N PRO A 93 -35.61 -10.57 7.85
CA PRO A 93 -36.53 -9.81 7.01
C PRO A 93 -37.00 -8.52 7.67
N ALA A 94 -37.37 -8.57 8.96
CA ALA A 94 -37.84 -7.41 9.69
C ALA A 94 -36.75 -6.31 9.84
N LEU A 95 -35.48 -6.72 10.02
CA LEU A 95 -34.34 -5.80 9.99
C LEU A 95 -34.16 -5.17 8.61
N ALA A 96 -34.22 -5.97 7.53
CA ALA A 96 -34.08 -5.51 6.16
C ALA A 96 -35.18 -4.50 5.77
N GLU A 97 -36.40 -4.71 6.23
CA GLU A 97 -37.55 -3.80 6.02
C GLU A 97 -37.51 -2.56 6.94
N GLY A 98 -36.65 -2.56 7.98
CA GLY A 98 -36.56 -1.49 8.96
C GLY A 98 -37.68 -1.51 10.01
N THR A 99 -38.51 -2.54 10.03
CA THR A 99 -39.59 -2.74 11.02
C THR A 99 -39.09 -3.26 12.36
N LEU A 100 -37.86 -3.80 12.43
CA LEU A 100 -37.15 -4.21 13.63
C LEU A 100 -35.82 -3.45 13.74
N ARG A 101 -35.65 -2.67 14.80
CA ARG A 101 -34.37 -2.05 15.16
C ARG A 101 -33.62 -2.90 16.16
N VAL A 102 -32.37 -3.20 15.88
CA VAL A 102 -31.54 -4.05 16.72
C VAL A 102 -30.29 -3.29 17.15
N ALA A 103 -29.99 -3.30 18.45
CA ALA A 103 -28.73 -2.79 18.97
C ALA A 103 -27.83 -3.95 19.44
N ALA A 104 -26.56 -3.92 19.04
CA ALA A 104 -25.60 -4.95 19.41
C ALA A 104 -24.73 -4.49 20.60
N ALA A 105 -24.87 -5.17 21.73
CA ALA A 105 -24.17 -4.90 22.98
C ALA A 105 -22.99 -5.88 23.12
N HIS A 106 -21.81 -5.51 22.61
CA HIS A 106 -20.61 -6.39 22.62
C HIS A 106 -19.50 -5.86 23.51
N SER A 107 -18.98 -4.66 23.21
CA SER A 107 -17.76 -4.13 23.83
C SER A 107 -17.94 -3.84 25.32
N GLU A 108 -16.94 -4.23 26.14
CA GLU A 108 -16.85 -3.90 27.57
C GLU A 108 -15.48 -3.32 27.93
N GLY A 109 -14.53 -3.33 27.01
CA GLY A 109 -13.18 -2.84 27.19
C GLY A 109 -12.43 -2.71 25.87
N ARG A 110 -11.11 -2.62 25.94
CA ARG A 110 -10.26 -2.39 24.76
C ARG A 110 -10.04 -3.62 23.87
N GLY A 111 -10.26 -4.84 24.41
CA GLY A 111 -10.06 -6.09 23.67
C GLY A 111 -11.16 -6.36 22.66
N ILE A 112 -10.85 -7.15 21.62
CA ILE A 112 -11.83 -7.58 20.60
C ILE A 112 -12.88 -8.52 21.25
N LEU A 113 -12.46 -9.41 22.13
CA LEU A 113 -13.30 -10.38 22.83
C LEU A 113 -13.32 -10.17 24.36
N GLY A 114 -13.05 -8.96 24.81
CA GLY A 114 -13.05 -8.62 26.24
C GLY A 114 -14.47 -8.51 26.79
N VAL A 115 -15.12 -9.68 27.02
CA VAL A 115 -16.49 -9.81 27.52
C VAL A 115 -16.47 -10.34 28.94
N SER A 116 -16.99 -9.58 29.90
CA SER A 116 -17.14 -9.93 31.31
C SER A 116 -18.59 -10.19 31.74
N THR A 117 -19.58 -9.68 30.97
CA THR A 117 -21.00 -10.05 31.13
C THR A 117 -21.12 -11.57 31.02
N ARG A 118 -21.84 -12.22 31.96
CA ARG A 118 -22.02 -13.67 32.03
C ARG A 118 -23.48 -14.08 31.89
N TRP A 119 -23.67 -15.30 31.41
CA TRP A 119 -24.96 -15.95 31.33
C TRP A 119 -24.90 -17.30 32.04
N ASP A 120 -25.83 -17.54 33.00
CA ASP A 120 -25.98 -18.77 33.77
C ASP A 120 -27.46 -19.18 33.89
N GLY A 121 -28.26 -18.89 32.87
CA GLY A 121 -29.72 -18.97 32.83
C GLY A 121 -30.37 -17.59 32.78
N ALA A 122 -29.62 -16.56 33.17
CA ALA A 122 -29.97 -15.14 33.05
C ALA A 122 -28.70 -14.31 32.82
N LEU A 123 -28.82 -13.08 32.31
CA LEU A 123 -27.69 -12.19 32.10
C LEU A 123 -27.33 -11.41 33.35
N HIS A 124 -26.02 -11.27 33.61
CA HIS A 124 -25.43 -10.46 34.67
C HIS A 124 -24.22 -9.70 34.13
N GLY A 125 -24.18 -8.39 34.32
CA GLY A 125 -23.05 -7.56 33.90
C GLY A 125 -23.47 -6.20 33.41
N VAL A 126 -22.52 -5.50 32.72
CA VAL A 126 -22.75 -4.16 32.18
C VAL A 126 -22.18 -4.08 30.77
N LYS A 127 -22.96 -3.53 29.85
CA LYS A 127 -22.53 -3.17 28.51
C LYS A 127 -22.52 -1.65 28.37
N PRO A 128 -21.36 -0.99 28.38
CA PRO A 128 -21.29 0.46 28.25
C PRO A 128 -21.45 0.90 26.78
N ALA A 129 -21.95 2.12 26.62
CA ALA A 129 -21.99 2.84 25.36
C ALA A 129 -22.60 2.06 24.17
N VAL A 130 -23.70 1.37 24.41
CA VAL A 130 -24.41 0.62 23.37
C VAL A 130 -25.14 1.60 22.47
N VAL A 131 -24.65 1.72 21.21
CA VAL A 131 -25.18 2.67 20.22
C VAL A 131 -26.65 2.37 19.91
N ASP A 132 -27.48 3.41 19.89
CA ASP A 132 -28.90 3.39 19.57
C ASP A 132 -29.75 2.43 20.43
N ALA A 133 -29.25 1.97 21.59
CA ALA A 133 -29.96 1.05 22.47
C ALA A 133 -31.35 1.59 22.93
N GLY A 134 -31.48 2.90 23.12
CA GLY A 134 -32.75 3.54 23.51
C GLY A 134 -33.81 3.53 22.42
N ALA A 135 -33.44 3.38 21.18
CA ALA A 135 -34.35 3.32 20.02
C ALA A 135 -34.55 1.89 19.47
N ALA A 136 -33.89 0.89 20.05
CA ALA A 136 -33.94 -0.48 19.57
C ALA A 136 -35.15 -1.24 20.12
N ASP A 137 -35.71 -2.14 19.30
CA ASP A 137 -36.77 -3.08 19.65
C ASP A 137 -36.21 -4.40 20.21
N LEU A 138 -34.91 -4.66 19.98
CA LEU A 138 -34.22 -5.87 20.40
C LEU A 138 -32.73 -5.54 20.69
N TRP A 139 -32.21 -6.06 21.80
CA TRP A 139 -30.78 -6.02 22.10
C TRP A 139 -30.14 -7.39 21.88
N LEU A 140 -29.02 -7.45 21.15
CA LEU A 140 -28.17 -8.62 21.03
C LEU A 140 -26.96 -8.45 21.95
N VAL A 141 -26.89 -9.26 23.00
CA VAL A 141 -25.89 -9.14 24.06
C VAL A 141 -24.92 -10.32 23.99
N THR A 142 -23.62 -10.05 23.87
CA THR A 142 -22.62 -11.10 24.03
C THR A 142 -22.30 -11.33 25.49
N ALA A 143 -22.18 -12.60 25.91
CA ALA A 143 -21.86 -12.95 27.27
C ALA A 143 -21.00 -14.22 27.34
N THR A 144 -20.24 -14.37 28.41
CA THR A 144 -19.53 -15.62 28.73
C THR A 144 -20.52 -16.70 29.19
N THR A 145 -20.30 -17.94 28.77
CA THR A 145 -21.04 -19.13 29.15
C THR A 145 -20.10 -20.20 29.68
N GLY A 146 -20.64 -21.35 30.10
CA GLY A 146 -19.80 -22.50 30.43
C GLY A 146 -19.05 -23.13 29.25
N ALA A 147 -19.45 -22.79 28.00
CA ALA A 147 -18.85 -23.33 26.77
C ALA A 147 -17.88 -22.35 26.08
N GLY A 148 -17.88 -21.06 26.44
CA GLY A 148 -17.14 -20.00 25.78
C GLY A 148 -17.96 -18.71 25.73
N LEU A 149 -18.10 -18.08 24.56
CA LEU A 149 -19.00 -16.94 24.37
C LEU A 149 -20.35 -17.40 23.78
N GLY A 150 -21.42 -16.67 24.14
CA GLY A 150 -22.75 -16.79 23.55
C GLY A 150 -23.30 -15.42 23.13
N VAL A 151 -24.34 -15.41 22.29
CA VAL A 151 -25.12 -14.22 21.94
C VAL A 151 -26.55 -14.43 22.45
N PHE A 152 -27.14 -13.41 23.06
CA PHE A 152 -28.43 -13.47 23.72
C PHE A 152 -29.32 -12.31 23.29
N ALA A 153 -30.55 -12.62 22.92
CA ALA A 153 -31.57 -11.62 22.60
C ALA A 153 -32.28 -11.17 23.87
N VAL A 154 -32.38 -9.87 24.07
CA VAL A 154 -33.01 -9.25 25.25
C VAL A 154 -34.10 -8.30 24.78
N THR A 155 -35.31 -8.40 25.35
CA THR A 155 -36.33 -7.37 25.17
C THR A 155 -35.90 -6.10 25.91
N PRO A 156 -35.83 -4.94 25.22
CA PRO A 156 -35.39 -3.71 25.85
C PRO A 156 -36.22 -3.30 27.09
N PHE A 157 -35.52 -2.75 28.06
CA PHE A 157 -36.10 -2.13 29.25
C PHE A 157 -35.57 -0.69 29.38
N ALA A 158 -36.10 0.10 30.28
CA ALA A 158 -35.69 1.49 30.48
C ALA A 158 -34.19 1.59 30.80
N ALA A 159 -33.43 2.19 29.92
CA ALA A 159 -32.02 2.52 30.11
C ALA A 159 -31.83 4.02 29.77
N PRO A 160 -31.16 4.80 30.66
CA PRO A 160 -30.89 6.20 30.39
C PRO A 160 -29.99 6.32 29.14
N ASP A 161 -30.48 6.99 28.11
CA ASP A 161 -29.67 7.24 26.92
C ASP A 161 -29.00 8.63 26.99
N TYR A 162 -27.84 8.76 26.35
CA TYR A 162 -27.04 9.98 26.33
C TYR A 162 -26.47 10.25 24.93
N ALA A 163 -25.99 11.47 24.72
CA ALA A 163 -25.32 11.82 23.46
C ALA A 163 -24.01 11.05 23.32
N HIS A 164 -23.87 10.27 22.24
CA HIS A 164 -22.64 9.59 21.90
C HIS A 164 -21.65 10.56 21.26
N ILE A 165 -20.35 10.30 21.42
CA ILE A 165 -19.28 11.21 20.94
C ILE A 165 -19.31 11.43 19.41
N ASP A 166 -19.81 10.48 18.63
CA ASP A 166 -19.90 10.55 17.17
C ASP A 166 -21.10 11.33 16.64
N GLY A 167 -21.90 11.89 17.53
CA GLY A 167 -23.11 12.65 17.21
C GLY A 167 -24.41 11.83 17.28
N GLY A 168 -24.33 10.51 17.52
CA GLY A 168 -25.48 9.63 17.74
C GLY A 168 -25.95 9.61 19.19
N ARG A 169 -26.65 8.52 19.55
CA ARG A 169 -27.12 8.24 20.91
C ARG A 169 -26.57 6.89 21.39
N ALA A 170 -26.36 6.72 22.70
CA ALA A 170 -25.96 5.46 23.31
C ALA A 170 -26.55 5.31 24.70
N ALA A 171 -26.58 4.11 25.23
CA ALA A 171 -26.97 3.85 26.61
C ALA A 171 -26.06 2.78 27.25
N ASP A 172 -25.91 2.86 28.57
CA ASP A 172 -25.30 1.78 29.36
C ASP A 172 -26.37 0.80 29.81
N LEU A 173 -26.16 -0.49 29.48
CA LEU A 173 -27.11 -1.55 29.79
C LEU A 173 -26.58 -2.34 30.98
N THR A 174 -27.35 -2.36 32.08
CA THR A 174 -27.06 -3.13 33.31
C THR A 174 -27.98 -4.31 33.42
N PHE A 175 -27.42 -5.51 33.48
CA PHE A 175 -28.14 -6.78 33.58
C PHE A 175 -27.99 -7.34 35.00
N VAL A 176 -29.16 -7.59 35.67
CA VAL A 176 -29.23 -8.19 37.00
C VAL A 176 -30.25 -9.33 36.94
N ALA A 177 -29.79 -10.58 36.79
CA ALA A 177 -30.63 -11.73 36.52
C ALA A 177 -31.65 -11.49 35.40
N THR A 178 -31.20 -10.79 34.32
CA THR A 178 -32.07 -10.39 33.22
C THR A 178 -32.39 -11.58 32.32
N PRO A 179 -33.68 -11.87 32.06
CA PRO A 179 -34.09 -12.93 31.13
C PRO A 179 -33.57 -12.62 29.72
N ALA A 180 -33.09 -13.66 29.03
CA ALA A 180 -32.58 -13.54 27.69
C ALA A 180 -32.80 -14.86 26.91
N ILE A 181 -32.98 -14.72 25.59
CA ILE A 181 -33.15 -15.85 24.68
C ILE A 181 -31.83 -16.11 23.98
N PRO A 182 -31.19 -17.27 24.09
CA PRO A 182 -29.97 -17.58 23.36
C PRO A 182 -30.18 -17.53 21.85
N LEU A 183 -29.20 -16.97 21.12
CA LEU A 183 -29.08 -17.15 19.67
C LEU A 183 -28.40 -18.51 19.43
N GLY A 184 -29.10 -19.39 18.75
CA GLY A 184 -28.60 -20.74 18.52
C GLY A 184 -28.56 -21.60 19.79
N ASP A 185 -27.55 -22.46 19.91
CA ASP A 185 -27.35 -23.39 21.00
C ASP A 185 -26.38 -22.82 22.05
N PRO A 186 -26.82 -22.47 23.26
CA PRO A 186 -25.97 -21.86 24.29
C PRO A 186 -24.94 -22.84 24.90
N ALA A 187 -25.05 -24.13 24.61
CA ALA A 187 -24.07 -25.15 25.01
C ALA A 187 -22.85 -25.19 24.07
N LYS A 188 -22.88 -24.43 22.97
CA LYS A 188 -21.76 -24.30 22.00
C LYS A 188 -21.07 -22.97 22.13
N ASP A 189 -19.75 -22.98 21.92
CA ASP A 189 -18.98 -21.75 21.84
C ASP A 189 -19.29 -20.97 20.55
N ALA A 190 -19.88 -19.78 20.68
CA ALA A 190 -20.21 -18.89 19.58
C ALA A 190 -19.05 -17.93 19.21
N THR A 191 -17.88 -18.06 19.84
CA THR A 191 -16.72 -17.19 19.57
C THR A 191 -16.38 -17.08 18.06
N PRO A 192 -16.36 -18.16 17.26
CA PRO A 192 -16.10 -18.07 15.83
C PRO A 192 -17.15 -17.23 15.07
N ALA A 193 -18.44 -17.39 15.42
CA ALA A 193 -19.55 -16.64 14.82
C ALA A 193 -19.49 -15.14 15.20
N ILE A 194 -19.17 -14.85 16.46
CA ILE A 194 -18.99 -13.47 16.96
C ILE A 194 -17.81 -12.80 16.23
N LEU A 195 -16.67 -13.49 16.09
CA LEU A 195 -15.51 -12.95 15.36
C LEU A 195 -15.84 -12.69 13.89
N GLU A 196 -16.60 -13.56 13.24
CA GLU A 196 -17.04 -13.34 11.86
C GLU A 196 -17.92 -12.09 11.75
N ALA A 197 -18.90 -11.94 12.63
CA ALA A 197 -19.77 -10.77 12.64
C ALA A 197 -18.99 -9.47 12.92
N LEU A 198 -18.06 -9.51 13.87
CA LEU A 198 -17.17 -8.39 14.17
C LEU A 198 -16.25 -8.05 12.99
N ASP A 199 -15.72 -9.04 12.28
CA ASP A 199 -14.88 -8.80 11.10
C ASP A 199 -15.70 -8.10 10.00
N ARG A 200 -16.98 -8.49 9.75
CA ARG A 200 -17.87 -7.79 8.80
C ARG A 200 -18.13 -6.34 9.21
N ALA A 201 -18.48 -6.11 10.48
CA ALA A 201 -18.72 -4.77 11.00
C ALA A 201 -17.44 -3.89 10.96
N ASN A 202 -16.29 -4.45 11.30
CA ASN A 202 -15.01 -3.75 11.28
C ASN A 202 -14.56 -3.40 9.86
N ALA A 203 -14.84 -4.24 8.87
CA ALA A 203 -14.58 -3.92 7.45
C ALA A 203 -15.41 -2.71 6.99
N ALA A 204 -16.72 -2.69 7.32
CA ALA A 204 -17.59 -1.56 7.02
C ALA A 204 -17.15 -0.28 7.78
N ALA A 205 -16.79 -0.40 9.06
CA ALA A 205 -16.28 0.72 9.85
C ALA A 205 -14.97 1.31 9.30
N CYS A 206 -14.10 0.47 8.72
CA CYS A 206 -12.90 0.94 8.02
C CYS A 206 -13.25 1.83 6.82
N ALA A 207 -14.25 1.47 6.04
CA ALA A 207 -14.72 2.29 4.92
C ALA A 207 -15.40 3.59 5.42
N GLU A 208 -16.16 3.52 6.51
CA GLU A 208 -16.76 4.69 7.15
C GLU A 208 -15.70 5.68 7.65
N ALA A 209 -14.63 5.20 8.28
CA ALA A 209 -13.51 6.03 8.72
C ALA A 209 -12.78 6.66 7.52
N LEU A 210 -12.63 5.94 6.41
CA LEU A 210 -12.08 6.49 5.16
C LEU A 210 -12.93 7.65 4.65
N GLY A 211 -14.26 7.52 4.63
CA GLY A 211 -15.16 8.62 4.25
C GLY A 211 -15.01 9.84 5.15
N ALA A 212 -14.84 9.66 6.45
CA ALA A 212 -14.57 10.75 7.38
C ALA A 212 -13.20 11.43 7.11
N MET A 213 -12.16 10.66 6.74
CA MET A 213 -10.86 11.21 6.32
C MET A 213 -10.99 12.04 5.03
N ASP A 214 -11.77 11.57 4.06
CA ASP A 214 -12.03 12.31 2.82
C ASP A 214 -12.70 13.66 3.12
N GLY A 215 -13.74 13.66 3.97
CA GLY A 215 -14.42 14.90 4.39
C GLY A 215 -13.50 15.90 5.08
N LEU A 216 -12.60 15.43 5.96
CA LEU A 216 -11.58 16.27 6.60
C LEU A 216 -10.60 16.88 5.59
N ILE A 217 -10.12 16.10 4.63
CA ILE A 217 -9.17 16.56 3.61
C ILE A 217 -9.84 17.60 2.70
N GLU A 218 -11.05 17.32 2.21
CA GLU A 218 -11.82 18.24 1.38
C GLU A 218 -12.06 19.59 2.07
N ALA A 219 -12.52 19.55 3.33
CA ALA A 219 -12.74 20.77 4.13
C ALA A 219 -11.41 21.54 4.35
N THR A 220 -10.30 20.83 4.58
CA THR A 220 -8.98 21.45 4.81
C THR A 220 -8.44 22.10 3.53
N VAL A 221 -8.57 21.45 2.40
CA VAL A 221 -8.15 22.00 1.10
C VAL A 221 -8.97 23.26 0.78
N GLU A 222 -10.29 23.22 0.95
CA GLU A 222 -11.15 24.38 0.69
C GLU A 222 -10.83 25.56 1.62
N TYR A 223 -10.67 25.30 2.92
CA TYR A 223 -10.29 26.33 3.87
C TYR A 223 -8.95 26.98 3.54
N THR A 224 -7.93 26.18 3.22
CA THR A 224 -6.59 26.70 2.91
C THR A 224 -6.51 27.44 1.57
N ARG A 225 -7.39 27.11 0.61
CA ARG A 225 -7.53 27.86 -0.64
C ARG A 225 -8.15 29.25 -0.46
N THR A 226 -9.08 29.38 0.49
CA THR A 226 -9.87 30.60 0.71
C THR A 226 -9.26 31.50 1.77
N ARG A 227 -8.65 30.94 2.83
CA ARG A 227 -8.05 31.68 3.92
C ARG A 227 -6.79 32.40 3.50
N VAL A 228 -6.80 33.73 3.55
CA VAL A 228 -5.65 34.58 3.23
C VAL A 228 -4.94 35.03 4.50
N GLN A 229 -3.64 34.82 4.58
CA GLN A 229 -2.73 35.36 5.59
C GLN A 229 -1.36 35.66 4.92
N PHE A 230 -0.64 36.63 5.44
CA PHE A 230 0.64 37.08 4.83
C PHE A 230 0.51 37.48 3.34
N GLY A 231 -0.63 38.03 2.96
CA GLY A 231 -0.91 38.53 1.61
C GLY A 231 -1.25 37.47 0.56
N GLN A 232 -1.41 36.20 0.94
CA GLN A 232 -1.74 35.11 0.00
C GLN A 232 -2.55 34.00 0.66
N PRO A 233 -3.28 33.16 -0.11
CA PRO A 233 -3.93 31.95 0.41
C PRO A 233 -2.96 31.02 1.13
N LEU A 234 -3.41 30.37 2.21
CA LEU A 234 -2.59 29.40 2.96
C LEU A 234 -2.07 28.28 2.08
N ALA A 235 -2.87 27.85 1.11
CA ALA A 235 -2.49 26.82 0.12
C ALA A 235 -1.32 27.19 -0.79
N LYS A 236 -0.82 28.44 -0.77
CA LYS A 236 0.40 28.84 -1.52
C LYS A 236 1.69 28.57 -0.76
N PHE A 237 1.64 28.32 0.54
CA PHE A 237 2.82 28.00 1.33
C PHE A 237 3.21 26.54 1.18
N GLN A 238 4.39 26.25 0.67
CA GLN A 238 4.88 24.90 0.36
C GLN A 238 4.79 23.96 1.58
N ALA A 239 5.15 24.43 2.75
CA ALA A 239 5.07 23.64 3.98
C ALA A 239 3.65 23.13 4.27
N LEU A 240 2.63 23.96 4.03
CA LEU A 240 1.22 23.59 4.24
C LEU A 240 0.72 22.69 3.10
N ARG A 241 1.17 22.95 1.87
CA ARG A 241 0.87 22.09 0.70
C ARG A 241 1.37 20.67 0.91
N HIS A 242 2.60 20.51 1.40
CA HIS A 242 3.20 19.19 1.66
C HIS A 242 2.45 18.46 2.79
N ARG A 243 2.01 19.17 3.83
CA ARG A 243 1.18 18.55 4.89
C ARG A 243 -0.16 18.04 4.35
N MET A 244 -0.83 18.80 3.47
CA MET A 244 -2.05 18.32 2.80
C MET A 244 -1.78 17.14 1.86
N ALA A 245 -0.65 17.14 1.15
CA ALA A 245 -0.23 15.99 0.34
C ALA A 245 0.02 14.75 1.21
N GLU A 246 0.64 14.89 2.38
CA GLU A 246 0.79 13.79 3.35
C GLU A 246 -0.55 13.25 3.84
N MET A 247 -1.54 14.11 4.09
CA MET A 247 -2.90 13.66 4.42
C MET A 247 -3.50 12.82 3.28
N ALA A 248 -3.30 13.25 2.03
CA ALA A 248 -3.78 12.50 0.86
C ALA A 248 -3.07 11.15 0.71
N VAL A 249 -1.75 11.06 0.93
CA VAL A 249 -1.00 9.79 0.98
C VAL A 249 -1.62 8.84 2.00
N LYS A 250 -1.84 9.32 3.22
CA LYS A 250 -2.43 8.52 4.30
C LYS A 250 -3.86 8.06 4.00
N ARG A 251 -4.65 8.91 3.34
CA ARG A 251 -5.98 8.55 2.86
C ARG A 251 -5.93 7.44 1.81
N ASP A 252 -4.98 7.48 0.87
CA ASP A 252 -4.85 6.46 -0.17
C ASP A 252 -4.40 5.11 0.41
N GLU A 253 -3.50 5.10 1.39
CA GLU A 253 -3.16 3.91 2.17
C GLU A 253 -4.37 3.33 2.93
N ALA A 254 -5.17 4.20 3.58
CA ALA A 254 -6.39 3.81 4.26
C ALA A 254 -7.42 3.20 3.28
N ARG A 255 -7.54 3.77 2.07
CA ARG A 255 -8.41 3.25 1.01
C ARG A 255 -8.01 1.84 0.60
N GLY A 256 -6.73 1.60 0.36
CA GLY A 256 -6.23 0.26 0.06
C GLY A 256 -6.54 -0.73 1.18
N SER A 257 -6.30 -0.34 2.43
CA SER A 257 -6.57 -1.19 3.61
C SER A 257 -8.05 -1.48 3.80
N ALA A 258 -8.94 -0.49 3.63
CA ALA A 258 -10.39 -0.68 3.75
C ALA A 258 -10.92 -1.61 2.64
N LEU A 259 -10.44 -1.44 1.41
CA LEU A 259 -10.81 -2.31 0.30
C LEU A 259 -10.32 -3.75 0.53
N LEU A 260 -9.10 -3.93 1.03
CA LEU A 260 -8.59 -5.26 1.40
C LEU A 260 -9.48 -5.93 2.43
N ALA A 261 -9.88 -5.23 3.49
CA ALA A 261 -10.79 -5.76 4.51
C ALA A 261 -12.12 -6.20 3.90
N ALA A 262 -12.73 -5.36 3.05
CA ALA A 262 -14.00 -5.65 2.39
C ALA A 262 -13.93 -6.88 1.46
N LEU A 263 -12.88 -6.99 0.65
CA LEU A 263 -12.66 -8.11 -0.28
C LEU A 263 -12.33 -9.43 0.44
N SER A 264 -11.77 -9.36 1.65
CA SER A 264 -11.33 -10.54 2.40
C SER A 264 -12.46 -11.20 3.21
N LEU A 265 -13.67 -10.64 3.24
CA LEU A 265 -14.79 -11.19 4.02
C LEU A 265 -15.21 -12.59 3.57
N THR A 266 -14.99 -12.96 2.33
CA THR A 266 -15.29 -14.27 1.75
C THR A 266 -14.13 -15.27 1.81
N LEU A 267 -12.96 -14.84 2.29
CA LEU A 267 -11.77 -15.68 2.40
C LEU A 267 -11.80 -16.55 3.67
N SER A 268 -10.74 -17.36 3.84
CA SER A 268 -10.58 -18.18 5.05
C SER A 268 -10.62 -17.31 6.32
N PRO A 269 -11.05 -17.86 7.47
CA PRO A 269 -11.08 -17.10 8.73
C PRO A 269 -9.74 -16.44 9.09
N ARG A 270 -8.61 -17.06 8.73
CA ARG A 270 -7.27 -16.52 8.98
C ARG A 270 -6.93 -15.35 8.06
N ASP A 271 -7.19 -15.48 6.75
CA ASP A 271 -6.96 -14.40 5.78
C ASP A 271 -7.88 -13.21 6.07
N ARG A 272 -9.16 -13.47 6.39
CA ARG A 272 -10.12 -12.44 6.84
C ARG A 272 -9.63 -11.72 8.09
N ALA A 273 -9.22 -12.46 9.11
CA ALA A 273 -8.72 -11.90 10.36
C ALA A 273 -7.47 -11.04 10.16
N ARG A 274 -6.52 -11.48 9.31
CA ARG A 274 -5.35 -10.70 8.91
C ARG A 274 -5.76 -9.38 8.27
N ALA A 275 -6.58 -9.44 7.22
CA ALA A 275 -6.96 -8.28 6.43
C ALA A 275 -7.74 -7.25 7.28
N VAL A 276 -8.76 -7.71 8.01
CA VAL A 276 -9.62 -6.83 8.82
C VAL A 276 -8.86 -6.23 10.00
N SER A 277 -8.07 -7.04 10.73
CA SER A 277 -7.29 -6.51 11.86
C SER A 277 -6.15 -5.60 11.40
N GLY A 278 -5.51 -5.92 10.26
CA GLY A 278 -4.52 -5.04 9.65
C GLY A 278 -5.11 -3.69 9.23
N ALA A 279 -6.26 -3.69 8.58
CA ALA A 279 -6.97 -2.48 8.18
C ALA A 279 -7.38 -1.63 9.40
N ARG A 280 -7.97 -2.24 10.43
CA ARG A 280 -8.35 -1.55 11.68
C ARG A 280 -7.15 -0.89 12.35
N ALA A 281 -6.04 -1.63 12.48
CA ALA A 281 -4.81 -1.12 13.07
C ALA A 281 -4.21 0.03 12.23
N LYS A 282 -4.15 -0.14 10.92
CA LYS A 282 -3.59 0.87 10.00
C LYS A 282 -4.45 2.12 9.96
N ILE A 283 -5.75 2.00 9.69
CA ILE A 283 -6.68 3.13 9.53
C ILE A 283 -6.82 3.89 10.85
N GLY A 284 -6.83 3.23 12.01
CA GLY A 284 -6.89 3.92 13.31
C GLY A 284 -5.72 4.89 13.51
N ARG A 285 -4.50 4.49 13.13
CA ARG A 285 -3.32 5.37 13.20
C ARG A 285 -3.36 6.49 12.17
N LEU A 286 -3.72 6.17 10.92
CA LEU A 286 -3.74 7.13 9.82
C LEU A 286 -4.84 8.19 10.02
N SER A 287 -6.03 7.78 10.43
CA SER A 287 -7.18 8.66 10.65
C SER A 287 -6.91 9.68 11.75
N ARG A 288 -6.27 9.26 12.84
CA ARG A 288 -5.82 10.17 13.92
C ARG A 288 -4.87 11.23 13.39
N THR A 289 -3.88 10.81 12.56
CA THR A 289 -2.93 11.74 11.96
C THR A 289 -3.64 12.73 11.04
N VAL A 290 -4.51 12.26 10.14
CA VAL A 290 -5.26 13.14 9.21
C VAL A 290 -6.15 14.12 9.98
N ALA A 291 -6.83 13.66 11.04
CA ALA A 291 -7.69 14.51 11.84
C ALA A 291 -6.90 15.62 12.58
N HIS A 292 -5.76 15.27 13.18
CA HIS A 292 -4.93 16.26 13.88
C HIS A 292 -4.31 17.27 12.89
N GLU A 293 -3.88 16.82 11.70
CA GLU A 293 -3.38 17.69 10.64
C GLU A 293 -4.46 18.66 10.14
N ALA A 294 -5.69 18.18 9.95
CA ALA A 294 -6.82 19.01 9.55
C ALA A 294 -7.07 20.14 10.56
N ILE A 295 -7.14 19.82 11.86
CA ILE A 295 -7.30 20.82 12.91
C ILE A 295 -6.15 21.83 12.90
N GLN A 296 -4.91 21.35 12.84
CA GLN A 296 -3.72 22.22 12.84
C GLN A 296 -3.72 23.18 11.65
N LEU A 297 -4.11 22.72 10.45
CA LEU A 297 -4.15 23.54 9.23
C LEU A 297 -5.27 24.59 9.24
N HIS A 298 -6.32 24.39 10.06
CA HIS A 298 -7.36 25.40 10.29
C HIS A 298 -6.99 26.42 11.39
N GLY A 299 -5.91 26.15 12.15
CA GLY A 299 -5.50 27.02 13.27
C GLY A 299 -6.56 27.09 14.36
N ALA A 300 -6.77 28.27 14.96
CA ALA A 300 -7.76 28.45 16.04
C ALA A 300 -9.20 28.05 15.63
N MET A 301 -9.56 28.22 14.36
CA MET A 301 -10.87 27.79 13.86
C MET A 301 -11.05 26.26 13.92
N GLY A 302 -9.98 25.49 13.81
CA GLY A 302 -10.03 24.03 13.87
C GLY A 302 -10.48 23.45 15.21
N VAL A 303 -10.37 24.21 16.29
CA VAL A 303 -10.83 23.80 17.64
C VAL A 303 -12.20 24.40 18.01
N SER A 304 -12.82 25.16 17.11
CA SER A 304 -14.15 25.76 17.31
C SER A 304 -15.25 24.78 16.84
N GLU A 305 -16.36 24.75 17.57
CA GLU A 305 -17.57 24.01 17.16
C GLU A 305 -18.31 24.67 15.97
N GLU A 306 -17.94 25.88 15.57
CA GLU A 306 -18.44 26.52 14.36
C GLU A 306 -18.00 25.81 13.08
N MET A 307 -16.89 25.07 13.16
CA MET A 307 -16.37 24.26 12.04
C MET A 307 -16.80 22.80 12.17
N PRO A 308 -17.17 22.14 11.07
CA PRO A 308 -17.64 20.75 11.11
C PRO A 308 -16.56 19.71 11.42
N LEU A 309 -15.30 20.10 11.51
CA LEU A 309 -14.13 19.24 11.74
C LEU A 309 -14.26 18.37 12.99
N GLY A 310 -14.79 18.97 14.08
CA GLY A 310 -14.97 18.29 15.36
C GLY A 310 -15.85 17.04 15.27
N LEU A 311 -16.85 17.02 14.37
CA LEU A 311 -17.72 15.86 14.17
C LEU A 311 -16.97 14.68 13.52
N TRP A 312 -16.16 14.94 12.49
CA TRP A 312 -15.33 13.89 11.89
C TRP A 312 -14.27 13.37 12.86
N LEU A 313 -13.59 14.27 13.61
CA LEU A 313 -12.62 13.85 14.63
C LEU A 313 -13.25 12.93 15.67
N ARG A 314 -14.40 13.33 16.24
CA ARG A 314 -15.13 12.55 17.25
C ARG A 314 -15.57 11.19 16.70
N ARG A 315 -16.00 11.13 15.44
CA ARG A 315 -16.35 9.89 14.76
C ARG A 315 -15.15 8.97 14.58
N LEU A 316 -13.99 9.51 14.17
CA LEU A 316 -12.75 8.73 14.06
C LEU A 316 -12.26 8.24 15.43
N PHE A 317 -12.48 9.02 16.49
CA PHE A 317 -12.20 8.57 17.86
C PHE A 317 -13.15 7.44 18.29
N ALA A 318 -14.42 7.51 17.95
CA ALA A 318 -15.37 6.41 18.18
C ALA A 318 -14.95 5.14 17.40
N PHE A 319 -14.55 5.30 16.13
CA PHE A 319 -14.02 4.20 15.33
C PHE A 319 -12.84 3.52 16.03
N GLU A 320 -11.85 4.24 16.53
CA GLU A 320 -10.68 3.65 17.20
C GLU A 320 -11.03 2.82 18.43
N ASN A 321 -12.16 3.11 19.10
CA ASN A 321 -12.55 2.51 20.35
C ASN A 321 -13.71 1.51 20.27
N SER A 322 -14.32 1.31 19.09
CA SER A 322 -15.42 0.37 18.89
C SER A 322 -14.93 -1.00 18.49
N TRP A 323 -15.55 -2.07 19.01
CA TRP A 323 -15.35 -3.48 18.63
C TRP A 323 -13.90 -3.95 18.59
N GLY A 324 -13.11 -3.53 19.57
CA GLY A 324 -11.68 -3.70 19.69
C GLY A 324 -10.93 -2.41 19.36
N HIS A 325 -10.09 -1.99 20.31
CA HIS A 325 -9.22 -0.83 20.13
C HIS A 325 -8.19 -1.10 19.02
N THR A 326 -7.72 -0.04 18.36
CA THR A 326 -6.67 -0.09 17.32
C THR A 326 -5.49 -0.98 17.71
N ASP A 327 -5.00 -0.88 18.96
CA ASP A 327 -3.87 -1.69 19.44
C ASP A 327 -4.23 -3.18 19.61
N ALA A 328 -5.50 -3.52 19.95
CA ALA A 328 -5.94 -4.90 20.05
C ALA A 328 -5.98 -5.58 18.66
N HIS A 329 -6.37 -4.83 17.63
CA HIS A 329 -6.29 -5.31 16.26
C HIS A 329 -4.84 -5.43 15.78
N LEU A 330 -3.94 -4.52 16.16
CA LEU A 330 -2.51 -4.64 15.85
C LEU A 330 -1.91 -5.89 16.50
N ALA A 331 -2.26 -6.18 17.76
CA ALA A 331 -1.82 -7.39 18.44
C ALA A 331 -2.35 -8.67 17.76
N ARG A 332 -3.64 -8.73 17.38
CA ARG A 332 -4.22 -9.85 16.63
C ARG A 332 -3.49 -10.03 15.28
N TYR A 333 -3.19 -8.95 14.58
CA TYR A 333 -2.41 -9.00 13.33
C TYR A 333 -0.98 -9.52 13.58
N ALA A 334 -0.31 -9.05 14.63
CA ALA A 334 1.04 -9.50 15.00
C ALA A 334 1.08 -11.01 15.30
N ASP A 335 0.04 -11.55 15.95
CA ASP A 335 -0.07 -12.99 16.23
C ASP A 335 -0.19 -13.80 14.93
N LEU A 336 -0.98 -13.32 13.99
CA LEU A 336 -1.14 -13.95 12.68
C LEU A 336 0.15 -13.89 11.84
N MET A 337 0.93 -12.80 11.91
CA MET A 337 2.18 -12.64 11.17
C MET A 337 3.34 -13.50 11.70
N ALA A 338 3.20 -14.16 12.83
CA ALA A 338 4.11 -15.21 13.27
C ALA A 338 4.12 -16.43 12.31
N ASP A 339 3.00 -16.67 11.60
CA ASP A 339 2.92 -17.71 10.58
C ASP A 339 3.63 -17.30 9.28
N PRO A 340 4.66 -18.08 8.82
CA PRO A 340 5.36 -17.79 7.57
C PRO A 340 4.44 -17.73 6.34
N ALA A 341 3.40 -18.58 6.27
CA ALA A 341 2.48 -18.63 5.15
C ALA A 341 1.71 -17.30 4.99
N LEU A 342 1.30 -16.66 6.10
CA LEU A 342 0.64 -15.35 6.04
C LEU A 342 1.63 -14.20 5.84
N ARG A 343 2.85 -14.34 6.36
CA ARG A 343 3.88 -13.28 6.32
C ARG A 343 4.50 -13.13 4.93
N GLU A 344 4.81 -14.24 4.26
CA GLU A 344 5.62 -14.29 3.04
C GLU A 344 4.80 -14.37 1.75
N GLU A 345 3.51 -14.76 1.84
CA GLU A 345 2.62 -14.78 0.69
C GLU A 345 1.95 -13.42 0.45
N GLY A 346 1.78 -13.07 -0.84
CA GLY A 346 1.03 -11.90 -1.28
C GLY A 346 -0.46 -11.96 -0.92
N LEU A 347 -1.25 -11.02 -1.42
CA LEU A 347 -2.68 -10.90 -1.09
C LEU A 347 -3.58 -11.73 -2.00
N LEU A 348 -3.12 -12.11 -3.20
CA LEU A 348 -3.93 -12.84 -4.18
C LEU A 348 -4.18 -14.28 -3.74
N ARG A 349 -5.42 -14.75 -3.89
CA ARG A 349 -5.86 -16.10 -3.51
C ARG A 349 -6.60 -16.78 -4.66
N PRO A 350 -6.61 -18.13 -4.74
CA PRO A 350 -7.53 -18.84 -5.62
C PRO A 350 -8.99 -18.45 -5.32
N GLY A 351 -9.79 -18.17 -6.36
CA GLY A 351 -11.19 -17.84 -6.18
C GLY A 351 -11.89 -17.48 -7.48
N PRO A 352 -13.20 -17.27 -7.46
CA PRO A 352 -13.98 -16.88 -8.64
C PRO A 352 -13.59 -15.46 -9.10
N ASP A 353 -13.70 -15.22 -10.40
CA ASP A 353 -13.47 -13.90 -11.01
C ASP A 353 -14.81 -13.16 -11.19
N GLU A 354 -15.46 -12.84 -10.08
CA GLU A 354 -16.74 -12.14 -10.06
C GLU A 354 -16.64 -10.82 -9.29
N GLY A 355 -17.22 -9.75 -9.83
CA GLY A 355 -17.22 -8.42 -9.22
C GLY A 355 -15.80 -7.89 -8.94
N MET A 356 -15.65 -7.08 -7.90
CA MET A 356 -14.34 -6.72 -7.37
C MET A 356 -13.77 -7.90 -6.58
N ASN A 357 -12.54 -8.32 -6.90
CA ASN A 357 -11.92 -9.49 -6.29
C ASN A 357 -10.38 -9.44 -6.33
N LEU A 358 -9.76 -10.22 -5.42
CA LEU A 358 -8.32 -10.53 -5.38
C LEU A 358 -8.05 -11.98 -5.84
N SER A 359 -8.86 -12.50 -6.74
CA SER A 359 -8.82 -13.89 -7.17
C SER A 359 -7.79 -14.13 -8.29
N LEU A 360 -7.13 -15.28 -8.22
CA LEU A 360 -6.31 -15.84 -9.28
C LEU A 360 -7.12 -16.86 -10.08
N SER A 361 -7.04 -16.77 -11.39
CA SER A 361 -7.58 -17.81 -12.28
C SER A 361 -6.75 -19.11 -12.18
N PRO A 362 -7.29 -20.25 -12.62
CA PRO A 362 -6.50 -21.49 -12.71
C PRO A 362 -5.23 -21.34 -13.55
N GLU A 363 -5.27 -20.53 -14.63
CA GLU A 363 -4.11 -20.25 -15.48
C GLU A 363 -3.07 -19.44 -14.73
N ASP A 364 -3.47 -18.43 -13.95
CA ASP A 364 -2.55 -17.62 -13.15
C ASP A 364 -1.89 -18.45 -12.04
N ILE A 365 -2.63 -19.38 -11.45
CA ILE A 365 -2.10 -20.34 -10.45
C ILE A 365 -1.06 -21.24 -11.08
N ALA A 366 -1.38 -21.84 -12.24
CA ALA A 366 -0.45 -22.71 -12.97
C ALA A 366 0.83 -21.96 -13.37
N PHE A 367 0.69 -20.73 -13.86
CA PHE A 367 1.81 -19.85 -14.17
C PHE A 367 2.69 -19.54 -12.95
N ARG A 368 2.07 -19.16 -11.83
CA ARG A 368 2.80 -18.92 -10.56
C ARG A 368 3.61 -20.16 -10.15
N ASP A 369 2.99 -21.32 -10.21
CA ASP A 369 3.60 -22.58 -9.80
C ASP A 369 4.75 -23.00 -10.76
N GLU A 370 4.62 -22.71 -12.06
CA GLU A 370 5.70 -22.88 -13.05
C GLU A 370 6.90 -21.97 -12.71
N VAL A 371 6.66 -20.69 -12.49
CA VAL A 371 7.69 -19.72 -12.12
C VAL A 371 8.39 -20.13 -10.83
N ARG A 372 7.65 -20.53 -9.81
CA ARG A 372 8.16 -21.01 -8.53
C ARG A 372 9.05 -22.26 -8.69
N ALA A 373 8.60 -23.23 -9.48
CA ALA A 373 9.35 -24.45 -9.77
C ALA A 373 10.66 -24.13 -10.51
N PHE A 374 10.61 -23.23 -11.49
CA PHE A 374 11.80 -22.78 -12.23
C PHE A 374 12.87 -22.21 -11.30
N PHE A 375 12.50 -21.21 -10.46
CA PHE A 375 13.47 -20.60 -9.53
C PHE A 375 14.03 -21.61 -8.54
N THR A 376 13.19 -22.49 -7.98
CA THR A 376 13.63 -23.54 -7.05
C THR A 376 14.64 -24.51 -7.70
N ALA A 377 14.47 -24.82 -8.99
CA ALA A 377 15.36 -25.74 -9.70
C ALA A 377 16.64 -25.09 -10.23
N THR A 378 16.63 -23.77 -10.52
CA THR A 378 17.67 -23.13 -11.33
C THR A 378 18.55 -22.16 -10.53
N LEU A 379 18.03 -21.59 -9.44
CA LEU A 379 18.81 -20.66 -8.62
C LEU A 379 19.88 -21.44 -7.83
N ASP A 380 21.14 -21.22 -8.20
CA ASP A 380 22.23 -21.91 -7.53
C ASP A 380 22.64 -21.23 -6.21
N PRO A 381 23.23 -22.00 -5.26
CA PRO A 381 23.58 -21.47 -3.92
C PRO A 381 24.57 -20.30 -3.93
N ALA A 382 25.44 -20.20 -4.93
CA ALA A 382 26.40 -19.09 -5.02
C ALA A 382 25.71 -17.79 -5.42
N THR A 383 24.81 -17.85 -6.39
CA THR A 383 23.96 -16.72 -6.81
C THR A 383 23.06 -16.25 -5.66
N GLU A 384 22.34 -17.18 -5.01
CA GLU A 384 21.50 -16.88 -3.85
C GLU A 384 22.31 -16.22 -2.72
N ARG A 385 23.51 -16.75 -2.42
CA ARG A 385 24.38 -16.16 -1.40
C ARG A 385 24.83 -14.75 -1.76
N ALA A 386 25.22 -14.51 -3.01
CA ALA A 386 25.64 -13.18 -3.47
C ALA A 386 24.52 -12.14 -3.27
N GLU A 387 23.28 -12.49 -3.60
CA GLU A 387 22.12 -11.62 -3.38
C GLU A 387 21.78 -11.46 -1.90
N ARG A 388 21.90 -12.52 -1.10
CA ARG A 388 21.67 -12.42 0.35
C ARG A 388 22.64 -11.46 1.03
N LEU A 389 23.89 -11.38 0.54
CA LEU A 389 24.93 -10.48 1.04
C LEU A 389 24.97 -9.11 0.36
N ASN A 390 24.08 -8.86 -0.60
CA ASN A 390 23.97 -7.59 -1.29
C ASN A 390 23.13 -6.59 -0.47
N PRO A 391 23.69 -5.46 0.01
CA PRO A 391 22.91 -4.44 0.72
C PRO A 391 22.09 -3.55 -0.23
N SER A 392 22.47 -3.48 -1.52
CA SER A 392 21.76 -2.72 -2.54
C SER A 392 20.44 -3.41 -2.95
N PHE A 393 19.53 -2.63 -3.52
CA PHE A 393 18.35 -3.20 -4.17
C PHE A 393 18.62 -3.62 -5.64
N LEU A 394 19.80 -3.31 -6.17
CA LEU A 394 20.25 -3.74 -7.48
C LEU A 394 21.31 -4.81 -7.32
N ALA A 395 21.14 -5.91 -8.03
CA ALA A 395 22.15 -6.98 -8.08
C ALA A 395 23.48 -6.47 -8.61
N HIS A 396 24.56 -7.06 -8.13
CA HIS A 396 25.87 -6.84 -8.70
C HIS A 396 25.91 -7.27 -10.19
N PRO A 397 26.29 -6.40 -11.14
CA PRO A 397 26.15 -6.68 -12.57
C PRO A 397 26.76 -8.00 -13.04
N PRO A 398 27.97 -8.42 -12.64
CA PRO A 398 28.51 -9.74 -12.99
C PRO A 398 27.59 -10.91 -12.61
N THR A 399 27.02 -10.89 -11.39
CA THR A 399 26.07 -11.90 -10.92
C THR A 399 24.80 -11.88 -11.76
N GLY A 400 24.22 -10.70 -11.97
CA GLY A 400 23.03 -10.54 -12.77
C GLY A 400 23.20 -10.95 -14.24
N LEU A 401 24.34 -10.60 -14.87
CA LEU A 401 24.65 -11.01 -16.24
C LEU A 401 24.83 -12.53 -16.39
N THR A 402 25.44 -13.19 -15.39
CA THR A 402 25.55 -14.64 -15.35
C THR A 402 24.17 -15.29 -15.20
N TRP A 403 23.35 -14.74 -14.33
CA TRP A 403 21.98 -15.20 -14.11
C TRP A 403 21.09 -15.03 -15.35
N LEU A 404 21.24 -13.92 -16.08
CA LEU A 404 20.49 -13.65 -17.32
C LEU A 404 20.56 -14.81 -18.32
N GLN A 405 21.71 -15.50 -18.41
CA GLN A 405 21.91 -16.61 -19.34
C GLN A 405 21.12 -17.87 -18.95
N LYS A 406 20.62 -17.95 -17.73
CA LYS A 406 19.82 -19.08 -17.21
C LYS A 406 18.33 -18.88 -17.37
N LEU A 407 17.88 -17.62 -17.56
CA LEU A 407 16.46 -17.28 -17.69
C LEU A 407 15.88 -17.82 -19.02
N PRO A 408 14.67 -18.37 -19.02
CA PRO A 408 13.95 -18.68 -20.23
C PRO A 408 13.79 -17.46 -21.13
N LYS A 409 13.61 -17.71 -22.44
CA LYS A 409 13.47 -16.64 -23.43
C LYS A 409 12.31 -15.70 -23.06
N GLY A 410 12.60 -14.40 -22.95
CA GLY A 410 11.65 -13.35 -22.62
C GLY A 410 11.49 -13.06 -21.13
N TRP A 411 11.90 -13.95 -20.22
CA TRP A 411 11.72 -13.78 -18.78
C TRP A 411 12.54 -12.61 -18.20
N ALA A 412 13.65 -12.26 -18.84
CA ALA A 412 14.43 -11.08 -18.46
C ALA A 412 13.70 -9.76 -18.72
N VAL A 413 12.70 -9.76 -19.59
CA VAL A 413 12.00 -8.57 -20.10
C VAL A 413 10.47 -8.72 -20.03
N PRO A 414 9.92 -8.97 -18.84
CA PRO A 414 8.50 -9.33 -18.64
C PRO A 414 7.52 -8.27 -19.17
N SER A 415 7.98 -7.01 -19.28
CA SER A 415 7.15 -5.88 -19.73
C SER A 415 7.34 -5.51 -21.20
N TRP A 416 8.28 -6.13 -21.92
CA TRP A 416 8.51 -5.77 -23.31
C TRP A 416 7.43 -6.34 -24.24
N PRO A 417 7.09 -5.63 -25.33
CA PRO A 417 6.25 -6.19 -26.39
C PRO A 417 6.85 -7.46 -26.99
N ALA A 418 5.99 -8.37 -27.46
CA ALA A 418 6.43 -9.65 -28.03
C ALA A 418 7.33 -9.49 -29.26
N GLU A 419 7.08 -8.48 -30.11
CA GLU A 419 7.90 -8.14 -31.27
C GLU A 419 9.34 -7.76 -30.91
N HIS A 420 9.58 -7.33 -29.67
CA HIS A 420 10.91 -7.00 -29.15
C HIS A 420 11.48 -8.08 -28.22
N GLY A 421 10.84 -9.25 -28.15
CA GLY A 421 11.34 -10.40 -27.40
C GLY A 421 10.75 -10.57 -26.00
N GLY A 422 9.72 -9.81 -25.66
CA GLY A 422 8.95 -10.01 -24.42
C GLY A 422 8.09 -11.27 -24.47
N PRO A 423 7.67 -11.80 -23.30
CA PRO A 423 6.93 -13.07 -23.23
C PRO A 423 5.42 -12.91 -23.51
N GLY A 424 4.92 -11.68 -23.65
CA GLY A 424 3.50 -11.41 -23.87
C GLY A 424 2.61 -11.62 -22.65
N TRP A 425 3.18 -11.60 -21.45
CA TRP A 425 2.46 -11.84 -20.20
C TRP A 425 1.42 -10.76 -19.87
N THR A 426 0.32 -11.21 -19.29
CA THR A 426 -0.68 -10.32 -18.68
C THR A 426 -0.05 -9.53 -17.52
N LEU A 427 -0.72 -8.47 -17.07
CA LEU A 427 -0.26 -7.71 -15.90
C LEU A 427 -0.26 -8.58 -14.63
N THR A 428 -1.25 -9.46 -14.46
CA THR A 428 -1.31 -10.42 -13.36
C THR A 428 -0.11 -11.36 -13.37
N GLN A 429 0.23 -11.92 -14.53
CA GLN A 429 1.41 -12.80 -14.69
C GLN A 429 2.71 -12.05 -14.39
N ARG A 430 2.86 -10.81 -14.83
CA ARG A 430 4.03 -9.98 -14.49
C ARG A 430 4.14 -9.74 -12.98
N TYR A 431 3.03 -9.44 -12.32
CA TYR A 431 2.98 -9.28 -10.87
C TYR A 431 3.39 -10.58 -10.16
N LEU A 432 2.83 -11.72 -10.56
CA LEU A 432 3.16 -13.03 -9.99
C LEU A 432 4.63 -13.39 -10.22
N PHE A 433 5.16 -13.09 -11.41
CA PHE A 433 6.58 -13.29 -11.71
C PHE A 433 7.46 -12.46 -10.77
N ASP A 434 7.18 -11.17 -10.60
CA ASP A 434 7.94 -10.31 -9.69
C ASP A 434 7.83 -10.80 -8.22
N GLN A 435 6.66 -11.28 -7.78
CA GLN A 435 6.48 -11.84 -6.43
C GLN A 435 7.33 -13.10 -6.23
N GLU A 436 7.31 -14.04 -7.18
CA GLU A 436 8.03 -15.31 -7.05
C GLU A 436 9.54 -15.14 -7.25
N SER A 437 9.98 -14.22 -8.11
CA SER A 437 11.40 -13.90 -8.30
C SER A 437 12.04 -13.32 -7.04
N GLU A 438 11.34 -12.38 -6.42
CA GLU A 438 11.80 -11.75 -5.16
C GLU A 438 11.81 -12.74 -3.99
N ARG A 439 10.75 -13.57 -3.90
CA ARG A 439 10.67 -14.64 -2.89
C ARG A 439 11.81 -15.64 -3.02
N ALA A 440 12.22 -15.94 -4.25
CA ALA A 440 13.34 -16.85 -4.53
C ALA A 440 14.72 -16.21 -4.28
N GLY A 441 14.82 -14.88 -4.19
CA GLY A 441 16.09 -14.16 -4.12
C GLY A 441 16.80 -14.08 -5.47
N GLU A 442 16.04 -13.92 -6.57
CA GLU A 442 16.60 -13.70 -7.91
C GLU A 442 17.45 -12.44 -7.95
N PRO A 443 18.61 -12.42 -8.63
CA PRO A 443 19.39 -11.20 -8.84
C PRO A 443 18.60 -10.11 -9.54
N HIS A 444 18.38 -8.99 -8.84
CA HIS A 444 17.54 -7.87 -9.30
C HIS A 444 18.34 -6.91 -10.19
N PHE A 445 18.72 -7.35 -11.40
CA PHE A 445 19.65 -6.59 -12.22
C PHE A 445 19.00 -5.86 -13.42
N ARG A 446 17.69 -5.95 -13.59
CA ARG A 446 16.91 -5.43 -14.71
C ARG A 446 16.70 -3.90 -14.66
N GLY A 447 17.71 -3.11 -14.22
CA GLY A 447 17.63 -1.67 -14.06
C GLY A 447 17.68 -0.88 -15.37
N ALA A 448 18.73 -0.08 -15.53
CA ALA A 448 18.87 0.92 -16.59
C ALA A 448 18.75 0.33 -18.01
N SER A 449 19.32 -0.87 -18.26
CA SER A 449 19.31 -1.49 -19.59
C SER A 449 17.90 -1.90 -20.03
N PHE A 450 17.17 -2.60 -19.17
CA PHE A 450 15.92 -3.28 -19.53
C PHE A 450 14.68 -2.43 -19.30
N LYS A 451 14.65 -1.67 -18.19
CA LYS A 451 13.48 -0.88 -17.76
C LYS A 451 13.52 0.58 -18.19
N MET A 452 14.70 1.12 -18.54
CA MET A 452 14.85 2.54 -18.87
C MET A 452 15.16 2.76 -20.33
N ILE A 453 16.39 2.40 -20.81
CA ILE A 453 16.78 2.72 -22.18
C ILE A 453 16.02 1.93 -23.22
N ALA A 454 15.68 0.68 -22.98
CA ALA A 454 15.01 -0.15 -24.00
C ALA A 454 13.61 0.39 -24.36
N PRO A 455 12.71 0.76 -23.45
CA PRO A 455 11.44 1.44 -23.80
C PRO A 455 11.65 2.74 -24.59
N VAL A 456 12.70 3.51 -24.25
CA VAL A 456 13.05 4.74 -25.01
C VAL A 456 13.44 4.40 -26.44
N LEU A 457 14.30 3.39 -26.64
CA LEU A 457 14.70 2.94 -27.99
C LEU A 457 13.49 2.42 -28.77
N MET A 458 12.60 1.66 -28.16
CA MET A 458 11.39 1.15 -28.83
C MET A 458 10.51 2.29 -29.35
N ARG A 459 10.39 3.39 -28.61
CA ARG A 459 9.52 4.51 -28.96
C ARG A 459 10.17 5.56 -29.83
N TYR A 460 11.39 5.98 -29.48
CA TYR A 460 12.07 7.15 -30.08
C TYR A 460 13.32 6.77 -30.88
N GLY A 461 13.82 5.54 -30.74
CA GLY A 461 15.00 5.09 -31.47
C GLY A 461 14.72 4.90 -32.97
N SER A 462 15.72 5.15 -33.78
CA SER A 462 15.69 4.78 -35.20
C SER A 462 15.63 3.24 -35.37
N GLU A 463 15.19 2.78 -36.52
CA GLU A 463 15.17 1.33 -36.82
C GLU A 463 16.57 0.70 -36.73
N ALA A 464 17.60 1.46 -37.12
CA ALA A 464 18.99 1.03 -36.96
C ALA A 464 19.40 0.87 -35.49
N GLN A 465 19.02 1.83 -34.63
CA GLN A 465 19.26 1.76 -33.17
C GLN A 465 18.51 0.60 -32.53
N LYS A 466 17.24 0.38 -32.87
CA LYS A 466 16.46 -0.76 -32.39
C LYS A 466 17.10 -2.09 -32.78
N ALA A 467 17.44 -2.24 -34.05
CA ALA A 467 18.06 -3.45 -34.59
C ALA A 467 19.44 -3.74 -33.98
N LEU A 468 20.21 -2.68 -33.65
CA LEU A 468 21.53 -2.83 -33.04
C LEU A 468 21.44 -3.11 -31.53
N TYR A 469 20.72 -2.29 -30.78
CA TYR A 469 20.84 -2.28 -29.31
C TYR A 469 19.89 -3.24 -28.59
N LEU A 470 18.64 -3.43 -29.04
CA LEU A 470 17.68 -4.28 -28.31
C LEU A 470 18.15 -5.74 -28.22
N PRO A 471 18.65 -6.39 -29.30
CA PRO A 471 19.18 -7.75 -29.20
C PRO A 471 20.44 -7.85 -28.32
N ARG A 472 21.28 -6.83 -28.27
CA ARG A 472 22.49 -6.79 -27.46
C ARG A 472 22.18 -6.64 -25.98
N ILE A 473 21.15 -5.84 -25.64
CA ILE A 473 20.62 -5.73 -24.27
C ILE A 473 20.08 -7.10 -23.82
N LEU A 474 19.23 -7.76 -24.61
CA LEU A 474 18.68 -9.07 -24.29
C LEU A 474 19.75 -10.14 -24.03
N LYS A 475 20.89 -10.06 -24.73
CA LYS A 475 22.00 -10.98 -24.57
C LYS A 475 23.00 -10.57 -23.47
N GLY A 476 22.74 -9.45 -22.78
CA GLY A 476 23.69 -8.90 -21.78
C GLY A 476 25.03 -8.43 -22.39
N GLN A 477 25.10 -8.19 -23.70
CA GLN A 477 26.29 -7.70 -24.39
C GLN A 477 26.50 -6.22 -24.19
N ASP A 478 25.41 -5.45 -24.05
CA ASP A 478 25.43 -4.06 -23.69
C ASP A 478 24.76 -3.88 -22.33
N PHE A 479 25.52 -3.42 -21.35
CA PHE A 479 25.05 -2.96 -20.07
C PHE A 479 25.09 -1.43 -20.02
N TRP A 480 23.98 -0.81 -19.64
CA TRP A 480 23.77 0.63 -19.73
C TRP A 480 23.78 1.32 -18.39
N ALA A 481 24.41 2.49 -18.32
CA ALA A 481 24.33 3.41 -17.19
C ALA A 481 23.49 4.65 -17.57
N GLN A 482 22.89 5.28 -16.57
CA GLN A 482 22.16 6.55 -16.72
C GLN A 482 23.09 7.73 -16.45
N GLY A 483 23.10 8.71 -17.37
CA GLY A 483 23.86 9.94 -17.30
C GLY A 483 22.98 11.18 -17.26
N TYR A 484 22.18 11.35 -16.19
CA TYR A 484 21.28 12.50 -16.07
C TYR A 484 21.84 13.59 -15.17
N SER A 485 22.00 13.31 -13.88
CA SER A 485 22.41 14.27 -12.87
C SER A 485 23.85 14.77 -13.07
N GLU A 486 24.09 16.02 -12.67
CA GLU A 486 25.41 16.64 -12.62
C GLU A 486 25.68 17.16 -11.21
N PRO A 487 26.94 17.48 -10.83
CA PRO A 487 27.23 18.01 -9.50
C PRO A 487 26.40 19.24 -9.11
N GLY A 488 25.99 20.06 -10.09
CA GLY A 488 25.15 21.24 -9.90
C GLY A 488 23.69 21.06 -10.28
N SER A 489 23.26 19.88 -10.75
CA SER A 489 21.94 19.65 -11.33
C SER A 489 21.42 18.25 -10.99
N GLY A 490 20.65 18.17 -9.92
CA GLY A 490 19.94 16.95 -9.50
C GLY A 490 18.43 17.10 -9.66
N SER A 491 17.71 17.56 -8.63
CA SER A 491 16.25 17.80 -8.71
C SER A 491 15.88 18.86 -9.75
N ASP A 492 16.69 19.92 -9.94
CA ASP A 492 16.57 20.85 -11.07
C ASP A 492 17.34 20.32 -12.29
N LEU A 493 16.90 19.17 -12.81
CA LEU A 493 17.56 18.47 -13.92
C LEU A 493 17.66 19.34 -15.19
N ALA A 494 16.69 20.20 -15.43
CA ALA A 494 16.70 21.10 -16.60
C ALA A 494 17.87 22.09 -16.59
N SER A 495 18.55 22.30 -15.47
CA SER A 495 19.73 23.16 -15.34
C SER A 495 21.06 22.49 -15.73
N LEU A 496 21.01 21.25 -16.26
CA LEU A 496 22.22 20.53 -16.72
C LEU A 496 23.05 21.33 -17.69
N SER A 497 24.38 21.17 -17.59
CA SER A 497 25.38 21.97 -18.30
C SER A 497 26.40 21.18 -19.13
N CYS A 498 26.39 19.83 -19.05
CA CYS A 498 27.24 18.98 -19.89
C CYS A 498 26.92 19.25 -21.37
N LYS A 499 27.87 19.88 -22.08
CA LYS A 499 27.69 20.38 -23.45
C LYS A 499 27.93 19.28 -24.48
N ALA A 500 27.20 19.38 -25.60
CA ALA A 500 27.46 18.62 -26.80
C ALA A 500 27.39 19.56 -28.00
N VAL A 501 28.53 19.82 -28.61
CA VAL A 501 28.66 20.71 -29.79
C VAL A 501 28.74 19.85 -31.04
N ARG A 502 27.86 20.10 -32.01
CA ARG A 502 27.87 19.35 -33.27
C ARG A 502 29.06 19.78 -34.15
N GLU A 503 29.88 18.84 -34.57
CA GLU A 503 30.98 18.98 -35.53
C GLU A 503 30.82 17.93 -36.63
N GLY A 504 30.23 18.33 -37.76
CA GLY A 504 29.92 17.39 -38.86
C GLY A 504 28.94 16.31 -38.47
N ASP A 505 29.36 15.06 -38.55
CA ASP A 505 28.55 13.87 -38.21
C ASP A 505 28.73 13.41 -36.76
N ASP A 506 29.42 14.19 -35.93
CA ASP A 506 29.66 13.90 -34.52
C ASP A 506 29.15 15.03 -33.61
N TYR A 507 28.85 14.68 -32.38
CA TYR A 507 28.79 15.60 -31.22
C TYR A 507 30.09 15.51 -30.43
N ILE A 508 30.65 16.63 -30.02
CA ILE A 508 31.78 16.71 -29.09
C ILE A 508 31.21 16.97 -27.69
N VAL A 509 31.26 15.95 -26.84
CA VAL A 509 30.68 16.00 -25.48
C VAL A 509 31.75 16.41 -24.48
N THR A 510 31.49 17.46 -23.70
CA THR A 510 32.39 17.94 -22.63
C THR A 510 31.60 18.28 -21.38
N GLY A 511 32.02 17.74 -20.24
CA GLY A 511 31.37 17.94 -18.94
C GLY A 511 31.47 16.72 -18.04
N SER A 512 30.51 16.58 -17.10
CA SER A 512 30.47 15.40 -16.24
C SER A 512 29.06 15.05 -15.81
N LYS A 513 28.85 13.76 -15.50
CA LYS A 513 27.66 13.23 -14.88
C LYS A 513 28.00 12.60 -13.53
N ILE A 514 27.07 12.62 -12.60
CA ILE A 514 27.26 12.07 -11.24
C ILE A 514 26.14 11.09 -10.89
N TRP A 515 26.39 10.26 -9.89
CA TRP A 515 25.46 9.21 -9.45
C TRP A 515 25.15 8.19 -10.54
N SER A 516 26.11 7.98 -11.46
CA SER A 516 25.98 6.99 -12.52
C SER A 516 26.13 5.58 -11.94
N THR A 517 24.96 4.96 -11.63
CA THR A 517 24.88 3.62 -11.02
C THR A 517 25.55 2.58 -11.91
N HIS A 518 26.47 1.80 -11.33
CA HIS A 518 27.20 0.72 -11.99
C HIS A 518 27.92 1.11 -13.29
N ALA A 519 28.23 2.41 -13.50
CA ALA A 519 28.90 2.84 -14.74
C ALA A 519 30.26 2.18 -14.97
N HIS A 520 30.96 1.74 -13.93
CA HIS A 520 32.22 1.00 -14.01
C HIS A 520 32.06 -0.45 -14.55
N HIS A 521 30.83 -0.96 -14.62
CA HIS A 521 30.49 -2.21 -15.29
C HIS A 521 29.80 -1.98 -16.65
N ALA A 522 29.35 -0.75 -16.93
CA ALA A 522 28.59 -0.45 -18.12
C ALA A 522 29.47 -0.30 -19.36
N THR A 523 28.93 -0.71 -20.51
CA THR A 523 29.54 -0.51 -21.82
C THR A 523 29.07 0.79 -22.47
N LYS A 524 27.85 1.19 -22.15
CA LYS A 524 27.14 2.33 -22.74
C LYS A 524 26.50 3.19 -21.66
N MET A 525 26.26 4.45 -22.02
CA MET A 525 25.49 5.40 -21.20
C MET A 525 24.44 6.10 -22.07
N PHE A 526 23.23 6.22 -21.57
CA PHE A 526 22.27 7.16 -22.12
C PHE A 526 22.32 8.45 -21.31
N ALA A 527 22.54 9.57 -21.97
CA ALA A 527 22.82 10.83 -21.31
C ALA A 527 21.98 11.99 -21.85
N LEU A 528 21.57 12.89 -20.95
CA LEU A 528 21.03 14.19 -21.30
C LEU A 528 22.17 15.20 -21.40
N VAL A 529 22.26 15.88 -22.52
CA VAL A 529 23.31 16.87 -22.77
C VAL A 529 22.72 18.20 -23.25
N ARG A 530 23.47 19.29 -23.11
CA ARG A 530 23.10 20.63 -23.57
C ARG A 530 23.62 20.88 -24.99
N THR A 531 22.72 20.93 -25.96
CA THR A 531 23.04 21.27 -27.36
C THR A 531 22.72 22.72 -27.71
N ASP A 532 21.75 23.34 -27.03
CA ASP A 532 21.34 24.72 -27.19
C ASP A 532 21.02 25.38 -25.83
N ASP A 533 21.45 26.64 -25.66
CA ASP A 533 21.18 27.44 -24.46
C ASP A 533 20.46 28.77 -24.77
N SER A 534 20.01 28.96 -26.01
CA SER A 534 19.35 30.20 -26.48
C SER A 534 17.89 30.34 -26.03
N GLY A 535 17.23 29.21 -25.66
CA GLY A 535 15.80 29.16 -25.35
C GLY A 535 15.49 28.82 -23.89
N LYS A 536 14.33 28.23 -23.68
CA LYS A 536 13.97 27.65 -22.37
C LYS A 536 14.90 26.48 -22.03
N LYS A 537 15.31 26.34 -20.77
CA LYS A 537 16.26 25.32 -20.32
C LYS A 537 15.90 23.89 -20.81
N GLN A 538 14.63 23.58 -20.90
CA GLN A 538 14.15 22.26 -21.34
C GLN A 538 14.33 22.03 -22.85
N GLN A 539 14.27 23.06 -23.66
CA GLN A 539 14.28 22.96 -25.13
C GLN A 539 15.66 22.65 -25.71
N GLY A 540 16.72 23.01 -25.00
CA GLY A 540 18.10 22.78 -25.45
C GLY A 540 18.73 21.50 -24.96
N ILE A 541 17.91 20.51 -24.52
CA ILE A 541 18.39 19.22 -24.01
C ILE A 541 18.22 18.16 -25.08
N THR A 542 19.28 17.41 -25.36
CA THR A 542 19.33 16.32 -26.34
C THR A 542 19.67 15.01 -25.64
N PHE A 543 19.17 13.91 -26.16
CA PHE A 543 19.40 12.57 -25.62
C PHE A 543 20.43 11.84 -26.49
N LEU A 544 21.58 11.46 -25.92
CA LEU A 544 22.64 10.76 -26.60
C LEU A 544 22.97 9.42 -26.01
N LEU A 545 23.37 8.45 -26.86
CA LEU A 545 23.92 7.15 -26.51
C LEU A 545 25.44 7.23 -26.58
N ILE A 546 26.11 7.11 -25.43
CA ILE A 546 27.57 7.34 -25.35
C ILE A 546 28.25 6.00 -25.07
N ASP A 547 29.33 5.71 -25.85
CA ASP A 547 30.22 4.57 -25.56
C ASP A 547 31.13 4.94 -24.39
N LEU A 548 31.02 4.21 -23.27
CA LEU A 548 31.86 4.47 -22.09
C LEU A 548 33.32 4.03 -22.29
N LYS A 549 33.65 3.36 -23.39
CA LYS A 549 35.00 3.00 -23.78
C LYS A 549 35.63 4.01 -24.77
N ALA A 550 34.86 5.04 -25.18
CA ALA A 550 35.35 6.06 -26.09
C ALA A 550 36.52 6.86 -25.48
N PRO A 551 37.50 7.31 -26.28
CA PRO A 551 38.55 8.22 -25.85
C PRO A 551 37.93 9.48 -25.20
N GLY A 552 38.51 9.93 -24.07
CA GLY A 552 38.03 11.11 -23.34
C GLY A 552 37.00 10.77 -22.24
N VAL A 553 36.52 9.51 -22.13
CA VAL A 553 35.67 9.08 -21.01
C VAL A 553 36.58 8.64 -19.86
N SER A 554 36.24 9.12 -18.65
CA SER A 554 36.86 8.60 -17.41
C SER A 554 35.86 8.53 -16.26
N LEU A 555 36.07 7.59 -15.37
CA LEU A 555 35.20 7.30 -14.23
C LEU A 555 35.93 7.53 -12.91
N ARG A 556 35.24 8.15 -11.95
CA ARG A 556 35.71 8.26 -10.56
C ARG A 556 34.71 7.59 -9.64
N PRO A 557 35.12 6.59 -8.83
CA PRO A 557 34.23 5.90 -7.92
C PRO A 557 33.72 6.83 -6.83
N ILE A 558 32.45 6.64 -6.45
CA ILE A 558 31.83 7.22 -5.27
C ILE A 558 31.48 6.08 -4.32
N ARG A 559 32.10 6.05 -3.15
CA ARG A 559 31.75 5.09 -2.12
C ARG A 559 30.54 5.58 -1.33
N SER A 560 29.56 4.72 -1.20
CA SER A 560 28.35 4.98 -0.43
C SER A 560 28.59 4.84 1.06
N ILE A 561 27.68 5.37 1.89
CA ILE A 561 27.78 5.29 3.37
C ILE A 561 27.68 3.86 3.90
N ASP A 562 27.17 2.92 3.11
CA ASP A 562 27.13 1.49 3.38
C ASP A 562 28.48 0.78 3.08
N GLY A 563 29.47 1.52 2.58
CA GLY A 563 30.80 1.02 2.23
C GLY A 563 30.90 0.43 0.83
N THR A 564 29.82 0.35 0.04
CA THR A 564 29.84 -0.19 -1.31
C THR A 564 30.33 0.82 -2.35
N HIS A 565 30.77 0.33 -3.51
CA HIS A 565 31.02 1.13 -4.70
C HIS A 565 29.93 0.84 -5.74
N GLU A 566 28.85 1.58 -5.67
CA GLU A 566 27.72 1.46 -6.59
C GLU A 566 27.69 2.64 -7.59
N PHE A 567 28.05 3.84 -7.14
CA PHE A 567 27.95 5.08 -7.92
C PHE A 567 29.30 5.54 -8.44
N ASN A 568 29.21 6.33 -9.53
CA ASN A 568 30.37 6.94 -10.17
C ASN A 568 30.07 8.39 -10.55
N GLN A 569 31.13 9.20 -10.61
CA GLN A 569 31.15 10.40 -11.44
C GLN A 569 31.80 10.04 -12.79
N THR A 570 31.15 10.38 -13.87
CA THR A 570 31.59 10.12 -15.23
C THR A 570 32.00 11.44 -15.85
N PHE A 571 33.24 11.54 -16.40
CA PHE A 571 33.77 12.74 -17.05
C PHE A 571 33.86 12.50 -18.55
N PHE A 572 33.57 13.56 -19.30
CA PHE A 572 33.69 13.62 -20.75
C PHE A 572 34.64 14.76 -21.12
N ASP A 573 35.75 14.45 -21.75
CA ASP A 573 36.75 15.40 -22.23
C ASP A 573 36.86 15.31 -23.76
N GLY A 574 36.03 16.11 -24.45
CA GLY A 574 35.98 16.12 -25.90
C GLY A 574 35.53 14.78 -26.53
N VAL A 575 34.62 14.05 -25.88
CA VAL A 575 34.17 12.72 -26.34
C VAL A 575 33.37 12.85 -27.64
N ARG A 576 33.79 12.14 -28.68
CA ARG A 576 33.06 12.09 -29.96
C ARG A 576 31.93 11.07 -29.87
N VAL A 577 30.72 11.54 -30.16
CA VAL A 577 29.49 10.72 -30.21
C VAL A 577 28.84 10.91 -31.58
N PRO A 578 28.72 9.86 -32.41
CA PRO A 578 28.08 9.97 -33.71
C PRO A 578 26.65 10.56 -33.63
N VAL A 579 26.27 11.38 -34.59
CA VAL A 579 24.89 11.88 -34.72
C VAL A 579 23.89 10.71 -34.84
N ALA A 580 24.31 9.57 -35.37
CA ALA A 580 23.53 8.35 -35.44
C ALA A 580 23.17 7.76 -34.04
N ASP A 581 23.91 8.14 -32.99
CA ASP A 581 23.64 7.75 -31.59
C ASP A 581 22.79 8.80 -30.81
N ARG A 582 22.23 9.80 -31.51
CA ARG A 582 21.17 10.66 -30.99
C ARG A 582 19.83 9.93 -31.03
N VAL A 583 19.07 9.94 -29.95
CA VAL A 583 17.71 9.43 -29.89
C VAL A 583 16.73 10.59 -30.07
N GLY A 584 15.78 10.46 -30.99
CA GLY A 584 14.88 11.54 -31.37
C GLY A 584 15.61 12.66 -32.13
N GLU A 585 15.02 13.87 -32.16
CA GLU A 585 15.63 15.04 -32.74
C GLU A 585 16.45 15.84 -31.71
N GLU A 586 17.27 16.75 -32.17
CA GLU A 586 17.99 17.68 -31.30
C GLU A 586 16.99 18.57 -30.56
N GLY A 587 17.10 18.62 -29.22
CA GLY A 587 16.14 19.33 -28.36
C GLY A 587 15.02 18.44 -27.76
N ASP A 588 14.82 17.22 -28.23
CA ASP A 588 13.76 16.29 -27.73
C ASP A 588 14.11 15.65 -26.38
N GLY A 589 15.35 15.85 -25.91
CA GLY A 589 15.83 15.11 -24.70
C GLY A 589 14.98 15.27 -23.47
N TRP A 590 14.32 16.41 -23.27
CA TRP A 590 13.43 16.63 -22.14
C TRP A 590 12.15 15.79 -22.22
N GLU A 591 11.55 15.70 -23.40
CA GLU A 591 10.36 14.88 -23.65
C GLU A 591 10.68 13.39 -23.47
N ILE A 592 11.80 12.95 -24.03
CA ILE A 592 12.31 11.58 -23.89
C ILE A 592 12.58 11.25 -22.40
N ALA A 593 13.19 12.20 -21.67
CA ALA A 593 13.44 12.03 -20.25
C ALA A 593 12.15 11.86 -19.44
N LYS A 594 11.10 12.65 -19.71
CA LYS A 594 9.79 12.50 -19.06
C LYS A 594 9.20 11.12 -19.30
N TYR A 595 9.23 10.65 -20.54
CA TYR A 595 8.76 9.32 -20.90
C TYR A 595 9.55 8.22 -20.16
N LEU A 596 10.89 8.31 -20.10
CA LEU A 596 11.71 7.35 -19.36
C LEU A 596 11.34 7.31 -17.85
N LEU A 597 11.11 8.49 -17.26
CA LEU A 597 10.79 8.59 -15.84
C LEU A 597 9.45 7.94 -15.47
N GLU A 598 8.53 7.75 -16.41
CA GLU A 598 7.29 6.98 -16.19
C GLU A 598 7.61 5.51 -15.91
N PHE A 599 8.58 4.93 -16.63
CA PHE A 599 9.02 3.55 -16.40
C PHE A 599 9.87 3.41 -15.13
N GLU A 600 10.70 4.40 -14.82
CA GLU A 600 11.49 4.41 -13.60
C GLU A 600 10.61 4.41 -12.34
N ARG A 601 9.53 5.20 -12.33
CA ARG A 601 8.66 5.40 -11.17
C ARG A 601 7.51 4.41 -11.08
N GLY A 602 6.93 3.99 -12.19
CA GLY A 602 5.68 3.22 -12.25
C GLY A 602 5.80 1.81 -12.77
N GLY A 603 6.91 1.43 -13.37
CA GLY A 603 7.06 0.17 -14.12
C GLY A 603 7.47 -1.06 -13.31
N SER A 604 7.54 -1.00 -11.97
CA SER A 604 7.97 -2.10 -11.11
C SER A 604 7.01 -2.30 -9.96
N PHE A 605 6.71 -3.56 -9.67
CA PHE A 605 6.08 -3.95 -8.41
C PHE A 605 7.16 -4.03 -7.33
N ALA A 606 6.82 -3.71 -6.09
CA ALA A 606 7.75 -3.76 -4.97
C ALA A 606 7.26 -4.66 -3.83
N GLY A 607 6.01 -5.10 -3.88
CA GLY A 607 5.41 -5.93 -2.83
C GLY A 607 6.20 -7.21 -2.57
N GLY A 608 6.68 -7.89 -3.62
CA GLY A 608 7.52 -9.08 -3.50
C GLY A 608 8.82 -8.82 -2.72
N LEU A 609 9.57 -7.78 -3.10
CA LEU A 609 10.79 -7.37 -2.42
C LEU A 609 10.53 -7.01 -0.96
N LEU A 610 9.50 -6.21 -0.69
CA LEU A 610 9.17 -5.78 0.67
C LEU A 610 8.81 -6.99 1.56
N ARG A 611 8.06 -7.97 1.03
CA ARG A 611 7.74 -9.21 1.76
C ARG A 611 8.97 -10.09 1.99
N ALA A 612 9.84 -10.23 1.02
CA ALA A 612 11.10 -10.96 1.17
C ALA A 612 11.98 -10.35 2.27
N LEU A 613 12.12 -9.01 2.27
CA LEU A 613 12.83 -8.28 3.32
C LEU A 613 12.14 -8.39 4.69
N TYR A 614 10.82 -8.40 4.73
CA TYR A 614 10.02 -8.58 5.94
C TYR A 614 10.20 -9.98 6.54
N GLY A 615 10.25 -11.02 5.71
CA GLY A 615 10.61 -12.38 6.14
C GLY A 615 12.05 -12.46 6.67
N ARG A 616 12.99 -11.77 6.01
CA ARG A 616 14.40 -11.66 6.49
C ARG A 616 14.48 -10.97 7.86
N LEU A 617 13.75 -9.87 8.05
CA LEU A 617 13.66 -9.17 9.34
C LEU A 617 13.20 -10.12 10.46
N TRP A 618 12.18 -10.95 10.20
CA TRP A 618 11.72 -11.93 11.19
C TRP A 618 12.82 -12.92 11.57
N ARG A 619 13.55 -13.50 10.60
CA ARG A 619 14.65 -14.43 10.87
C ARG A 619 15.79 -13.79 11.69
N ILE A 620 16.12 -12.53 11.39
CA ILE A 620 17.13 -11.76 12.15
C ILE A 620 16.65 -11.58 13.60
N ALA A 621 15.41 -11.20 13.80
CA ALA A 621 14.82 -11.00 15.13
C ALA A 621 14.69 -12.32 15.92
N GLU A 622 14.35 -13.41 15.24
CA GLU A 622 14.30 -14.76 15.83
C GLU A 622 15.69 -15.17 16.34
N GLY A 623 16.74 -15.00 15.53
CA GLY A 623 18.11 -15.22 15.92
C GLY A 623 18.62 -14.30 17.05
N SER A 624 17.91 -13.20 17.32
CA SER A 624 18.18 -12.26 18.42
C SER A 624 17.25 -12.46 19.63
N GLY A 625 16.32 -13.43 19.58
CA GLY A 625 15.37 -13.72 20.67
C GLY A 625 14.25 -12.66 20.81
N LEU A 626 13.98 -11.85 19.79
CA LEU A 626 13.03 -10.72 19.86
C LEU A 626 11.62 -11.05 19.40
N THR A 627 11.37 -12.22 18.83
CA THR A 627 10.04 -12.58 18.31
C THR A 627 8.94 -12.68 19.37
N GLY A 628 9.32 -12.80 20.65
CA GLY A 628 8.43 -12.71 21.81
C GLY A 628 8.33 -11.31 22.43
N ASP A 629 9.18 -10.36 22.03
CA ASP A 629 9.17 -8.99 22.58
C ASP A 629 7.96 -8.19 22.08
N PRO A 630 7.12 -7.64 22.98
CA PRO A 630 5.92 -6.91 22.58
C PRO A 630 6.20 -5.65 21.73
N LEU A 631 7.31 -4.95 21.98
CA LEU A 631 7.66 -3.73 21.24
C LEU A 631 8.13 -4.07 19.83
N PHE A 632 8.96 -5.12 19.71
CA PHE A 632 9.34 -5.64 18.39
C PHE A 632 8.10 -6.08 17.61
N ARG A 633 7.23 -6.89 18.21
CA ARG A 633 6.02 -7.41 17.58
C ARG A 633 5.08 -6.29 17.10
N ALA A 634 4.92 -5.23 17.89
CA ALA A 634 4.11 -4.09 17.50
C ALA A 634 4.69 -3.37 16.27
N ARG A 635 5.99 -3.03 16.28
CA ARG A 635 6.68 -2.40 15.14
C ARG A 635 6.67 -3.30 13.90
N PHE A 636 6.92 -4.58 14.10
CA PHE A 636 6.86 -5.58 13.04
C PHE A 636 5.47 -5.62 12.39
N ALA A 637 4.40 -5.69 13.19
CA ALA A 637 3.03 -5.68 12.72
C ALA A 637 2.67 -4.37 11.98
N GLU A 638 3.13 -3.21 12.45
CA GLU A 638 2.94 -1.94 11.76
C GLU A 638 3.51 -1.97 10.34
N ILE A 639 4.75 -2.44 10.19
CA ILE A 639 5.39 -2.61 8.89
C ILE A 639 4.58 -3.58 8.01
N GLY A 640 4.10 -4.68 8.58
CA GLY A 640 3.27 -5.64 7.83
C GLY A 640 1.98 -5.01 7.28
N THR A 641 1.30 -4.17 8.09
CA THR A 641 0.10 -3.44 7.61
C THR A 641 0.45 -2.40 6.54
N ASP A 642 1.64 -1.81 6.58
CA ASP A 642 2.14 -0.89 5.55
C ASP A 642 2.40 -1.62 4.23
N ILE A 643 2.96 -2.83 4.29
CA ILE A 643 3.18 -3.69 3.10
C ILE A 643 1.84 -4.08 2.48
N ASP A 644 0.86 -4.53 3.29
CA ASP A 644 -0.47 -4.91 2.79
C ASP A 644 -1.17 -3.71 2.11
N ALA A 645 -1.06 -2.51 2.66
CA ALA A 645 -1.59 -1.29 2.04
C ALA A 645 -0.87 -0.94 0.73
N ASN A 646 0.46 -1.05 0.67
CA ASN A 646 1.24 -0.84 -0.56
C ASN A 646 0.86 -1.84 -1.66
N ASP A 647 0.69 -3.12 -1.32
CA ASP A 647 0.25 -4.13 -2.29
C ASP A 647 -1.12 -3.76 -2.89
N MET A 648 -2.05 -3.28 -2.08
CA MET A 648 -3.36 -2.82 -2.57
C MET A 648 -3.25 -1.60 -3.49
N LEU A 649 -2.33 -0.67 -3.24
CA LEU A 649 -2.07 0.46 -4.15
C LEU A 649 -1.50 -0.04 -5.49
N GLU A 650 -0.57 -0.99 -5.47
CA GLU A 650 0.00 -1.61 -6.67
C GLU A 650 -1.05 -2.36 -7.48
N LEU A 651 -1.84 -3.22 -6.82
CA LEU A 651 -2.91 -4.00 -7.46
C LEU A 651 -4.01 -3.09 -8.01
N GLY A 652 -4.34 -2.00 -7.31
CA GLY A 652 -5.28 -0.99 -7.76
C GLY A 652 -4.81 -0.28 -9.04
N ALA A 653 -3.56 0.16 -9.07
CA ALA A 653 -2.95 0.77 -10.26
C ALA A 653 -2.91 -0.22 -11.44
N MET A 654 -2.56 -1.48 -11.18
CA MET A 654 -2.54 -2.54 -12.17
C MET A 654 -3.94 -2.82 -12.74
N SER A 655 -4.97 -2.90 -11.87
CA SER A 655 -6.35 -3.10 -12.28
C SER A 655 -6.87 -1.95 -13.14
N ALA A 656 -6.51 -0.70 -12.81
CA ALA A 656 -6.86 0.46 -13.62
C ALA A 656 -6.24 0.38 -15.02
N VAL A 657 -4.97 0.01 -15.14
CA VAL A 657 -4.31 -0.18 -16.45
C VAL A 657 -4.94 -1.34 -17.23
N ALA A 658 -5.23 -2.46 -16.58
CA ALA A 658 -5.90 -3.61 -17.22
C ALA A 658 -7.29 -3.26 -17.76
N SER A 659 -7.98 -2.28 -17.15
CA SER A 659 -9.26 -1.76 -17.60
C SER A 659 -9.14 -0.64 -18.66
N GLY A 660 -7.94 -0.40 -19.22
CA GLY A 660 -7.68 0.62 -20.24
C GLY A 660 -7.49 2.04 -19.68
N GLY A 661 -7.43 2.21 -18.37
CA GLY A 661 -7.18 3.49 -17.73
C GLY A 661 -5.69 3.82 -17.61
N ASN A 662 -5.40 5.08 -17.28
CA ASN A 662 -4.07 5.54 -16.89
C ASN A 662 -4.11 6.02 -15.44
N PRO A 663 -3.43 5.37 -14.50
CA PRO A 663 -3.42 5.79 -13.09
C PRO A 663 -2.80 7.19 -12.88
N GLY A 664 -1.94 7.64 -13.81
CA GLY A 664 -1.33 8.96 -13.76
C GLY A 664 -0.16 9.07 -12.78
N ALA A 665 0.31 10.31 -12.58
CA ALA A 665 1.51 10.60 -11.78
C ALA A 665 1.28 10.52 -10.26
N VAL A 666 0.07 10.75 -9.78
CA VAL A 666 -0.23 10.79 -8.34
C VAL A 666 -0.09 9.42 -7.68
N PRO A 667 -0.73 8.33 -8.17
CA PRO A 667 -0.51 7.00 -7.61
C PRO A 667 0.96 6.57 -7.65
N ALA A 668 1.69 6.87 -8.73
CA ALA A 668 3.13 6.59 -8.82
C ALA A 668 3.94 7.33 -7.74
N ALA A 669 3.59 8.60 -7.48
CA ALA A 669 4.23 9.41 -6.44
C ALA A 669 3.92 8.86 -5.02
N VAL A 670 2.67 8.48 -4.74
CA VAL A 670 2.26 7.85 -3.48
C VAL A 670 3.03 6.55 -3.27
N MET A 671 3.00 5.64 -4.24
CA MET A 671 3.72 4.37 -4.15
C MET A 671 5.23 4.56 -3.95
N LYS A 672 5.86 5.54 -4.61
CA LYS A 672 7.29 5.83 -4.42
C LYS A 672 7.60 6.27 -2.99
N ILE A 673 6.79 7.15 -2.41
CA ILE A 673 6.95 7.60 -1.02
C ILE A 673 6.83 6.39 -0.08
N GLU A 674 5.76 5.61 -0.21
CA GLU A 674 5.47 4.50 0.70
C GLU A 674 6.50 3.38 0.59
N ARG A 675 6.88 2.94 -0.61
CA ARG A 675 7.95 1.95 -0.80
C ARG A 675 9.25 2.36 -0.13
N SER A 676 9.62 3.66 -0.23
CA SER A 676 10.82 4.20 0.42
C SER A 676 10.71 4.09 1.94
N ARG A 677 9.56 4.50 2.51
CA ARG A 677 9.30 4.47 3.96
C ARG A 677 9.30 3.05 4.51
N ILE A 678 8.57 2.14 3.85
CA ILE A 678 8.45 0.74 4.28
C ILE A 678 9.83 0.07 4.27
N ARG A 679 10.60 0.21 3.19
CA ARG A 679 11.94 -0.37 3.11
C ARG A 679 12.87 0.21 4.17
N GLN A 680 12.81 1.52 4.40
CA GLN A 680 13.58 2.16 5.46
C GLN A 680 13.19 1.62 6.84
N ALA A 681 11.91 1.44 7.12
CA ALA A 681 11.42 0.89 8.39
C ALA A 681 11.86 -0.58 8.59
N ILE A 682 11.77 -1.43 7.55
CA ILE A 682 12.21 -2.82 7.59
C ILE A 682 13.71 -2.89 7.92
N THR A 683 14.54 -2.16 7.16
CA THR A 683 15.97 -2.23 7.29
C THR A 683 16.47 -1.59 8.61
N GLU A 684 15.79 -0.56 9.10
CA GLU A 684 16.04 0.06 10.39
C GLU A 684 15.73 -0.90 11.53
N LEU A 685 14.55 -1.52 11.53
CA LEU A 685 14.18 -2.49 12.57
C LEU A 685 15.12 -3.71 12.54
N ALA A 686 15.54 -4.18 11.36
CA ALA A 686 16.50 -5.27 11.21
C ALA A 686 17.87 -4.92 11.83
N ALA A 687 18.41 -3.73 11.52
CA ALA A 687 19.68 -3.28 12.08
C ALA A 687 19.61 -3.13 13.61
N HIS A 688 18.53 -2.53 14.13
CA HIS A 688 18.32 -2.37 15.57
C HIS A 688 18.08 -3.70 16.30
N SER A 689 17.55 -4.71 15.63
CA SER A 689 17.35 -6.05 16.20
C SER A 689 18.68 -6.78 16.54
N LEU A 690 19.80 -6.33 16.00
CA LEU A 690 21.11 -6.90 16.26
C LEU A 690 21.69 -6.50 17.64
N GLY A 691 21.19 -5.44 18.27
CA GLY A 691 21.77 -4.90 19.50
C GLY A 691 23.24 -4.52 19.31
N PRO A 692 24.15 -4.92 20.23
CA PRO A 692 25.59 -4.59 20.13
C PRO A 692 26.29 -5.15 18.88
N GLU A 693 25.78 -6.21 18.26
CA GLU A 693 26.33 -6.74 17.00
C GLU A 693 26.21 -5.75 15.84
N ALA A 694 25.25 -4.82 15.88
CA ALA A 694 25.12 -3.74 14.90
C ALA A 694 26.35 -2.82 14.85
N LEU A 695 27.19 -2.81 15.89
CA LEU A 695 28.43 -2.04 15.95
C LEU A 695 29.57 -2.67 15.15
N ARG A 696 29.43 -3.93 14.72
CA ARG A 696 30.43 -4.60 13.90
C ARG A 696 30.38 -4.07 12.47
N TRP A 697 31.53 -3.67 11.96
CA TRP A 697 31.71 -3.18 10.60
C TRP A 697 32.69 -4.06 9.84
N GLU A 698 32.22 -4.74 8.78
CA GLU A 698 33.10 -5.55 7.93
C GLU A 698 33.94 -4.64 7.03
N ALA A 699 35.24 -4.75 7.08
CA ALA A 699 36.15 -3.94 6.27
C ALA A 699 36.15 -4.36 4.80
N THR A 700 35.92 -5.66 4.52
CA THR A 700 35.86 -6.19 3.15
C THR A 700 34.51 -5.88 2.51
N ARG A 701 34.57 -5.30 1.34
CA ARG A 701 33.40 -5.04 0.48
C ARG A 701 33.79 -5.37 -0.97
N PRO A 702 32.96 -6.11 -1.70
CA PRO A 702 31.63 -6.64 -1.35
C PRO A 702 31.67 -7.76 -0.30
N LEU A 703 30.57 -7.94 0.41
CA LEU A 703 30.46 -8.91 1.52
C LEU A 703 30.53 -10.37 1.06
N ASP A 704 30.17 -10.67 -0.19
CA ASP A 704 30.25 -12.00 -0.79
C ASP A 704 31.69 -12.52 -0.96
N ALA A 705 32.69 -11.61 -0.90
CA ALA A 705 34.10 -11.99 -0.85
C ALA A 705 34.53 -12.60 0.49
N LEU A 706 33.71 -12.49 1.54
CA LEU A 706 33.99 -13.10 2.85
C LEU A 706 33.77 -14.62 2.80
N PRO A 707 34.46 -15.38 3.68
CA PRO A 707 34.25 -16.81 3.83
C PRO A 707 32.75 -17.13 4.07
N PRO A 708 32.24 -18.25 3.54
CA PRO A 708 30.85 -18.66 3.79
C PRO A 708 30.58 -18.90 5.29
N GLU A 709 29.41 -18.46 5.73
CA GLU A 709 28.87 -18.70 7.07
C GLU A 709 27.43 -19.23 6.97
N SER A 710 26.74 -19.41 8.09
CA SER A 710 25.33 -19.74 8.06
C SER A 710 24.52 -18.59 7.44
N ALA A 711 23.42 -18.92 6.76
CA ALA A 711 22.56 -17.92 6.14
C ALA A 711 22.12 -16.80 7.12
N LEU A 712 21.80 -17.16 8.36
CA LEU A 712 21.44 -16.19 9.39
C LEU A 712 22.63 -15.26 9.75
N ALA A 713 23.84 -15.79 9.90
CA ALA A 713 25.01 -14.97 10.19
C ALA A 713 25.31 -13.98 9.06
N GLU A 714 25.11 -14.40 7.80
CA GLU A 714 25.28 -13.57 6.62
C GLU A 714 24.18 -12.49 6.51
N GLU A 715 22.91 -12.84 6.79
CA GLU A 715 21.81 -11.86 6.87
C GLU A 715 22.06 -10.80 7.94
N ARG A 716 22.63 -11.18 9.08
CA ARG A 716 23.02 -10.25 10.16
C ARG A 716 24.13 -9.30 9.73
N LYS A 717 25.13 -9.77 8.98
CA LYS A 717 26.21 -8.91 8.44
C LYS A 717 25.70 -7.84 7.48
N VAL A 718 24.67 -8.13 6.70
CA VAL A 718 24.12 -7.19 5.71
C VAL A 718 23.13 -6.20 6.31
N ALA A 719 22.57 -6.44 7.49
CA ALA A 719 21.49 -5.64 8.06
C ALA A 719 21.85 -4.14 8.21
N VAL A 720 23.03 -3.83 8.75
CA VAL A 720 23.49 -2.43 8.91
C VAL A 720 23.85 -1.80 7.56
N PRO A 721 24.62 -2.43 6.66
CA PRO A 721 24.82 -1.92 5.31
C PRO A 721 23.50 -1.65 4.56
N ALA A 722 22.52 -2.56 4.62
CA ALA A 722 21.20 -2.38 3.98
C ALA A 722 20.42 -1.20 4.58
N TYR A 723 20.47 -1.00 5.91
CA TYR A 723 19.88 0.17 6.57
C TYR A 723 20.50 1.47 6.04
N LEU A 724 21.81 1.54 5.90
CA LEU A 724 22.50 2.71 5.38
C LEU A 724 22.20 2.93 3.90
N ASN A 725 22.20 1.89 3.06
CA ASN A 725 21.86 1.97 1.63
C ASN A 725 20.44 2.49 1.43
N ALA A 726 19.48 2.00 2.22
CA ALA A 726 18.08 2.39 2.10
C ALA A 726 17.81 3.89 2.30
N ARG A 727 18.75 4.65 2.91
CA ARG A 727 18.62 6.12 3.08
C ARG A 727 18.54 6.85 1.73
N ALA A 728 19.18 6.32 0.69
CA ALA A 728 19.15 6.89 -0.65
C ALA A 728 17.78 6.83 -1.32
N GLN A 729 16.90 5.92 -0.91
CA GLN A 729 15.60 5.69 -1.56
C GLN A 729 14.63 6.86 -1.46
N SER A 730 14.68 7.64 -0.41
CA SER A 730 13.88 8.88 -0.31
C SER A 730 14.45 10.04 -1.13
N ILE A 731 15.61 9.85 -1.79
CA ILE A 731 16.34 10.88 -2.55
C ILE A 731 16.27 10.62 -4.04
N PHE A 732 16.65 9.43 -4.50
CA PHE A 732 16.70 9.11 -5.93
C PHE A 732 15.32 8.86 -6.56
N GLY A 733 15.21 8.87 -7.90
CA GLY A 733 13.94 8.74 -8.60
C GLY A 733 12.97 9.91 -8.35
N GLY A 734 13.52 11.08 -7.96
CA GLY A 734 12.81 12.24 -7.42
C GLY A 734 12.59 12.13 -5.92
N SER A 735 13.08 13.12 -5.17
CA SER A 735 12.97 13.09 -3.70
C SER A 735 11.51 13.04 -3.22
N ASN A 736 11.30 12.59 -1.98
CA ASN A 736 9.95 12.54 -1.42
C ASN A 736 9.27 13.93 -1.44
N GLU A 737 10.03 15.01 -1.29
CA GLU A 737 9.52 16.39 -1.40
C GLU A 737 9.01 16.71 -2.81
N ILE A 738 9.68 16.21 -3.86
CA ILE A 738 9.21 16.35 -5.25
C ILE A 738 7.93 15.53 -5.48
N GLN A 739 7.84 14.33 -4.91
CA GLN A 739 6.62 13.52 -4.99
C GLN A 739 5.46 14.19 -4.25
N LEU A 740 5.70 14.75 -3.06
CA LEU A 740 4.69 15.50 -2.31
C LEU A 740 4.21 16.73 -3.09
N GLU A 741 5.10 17.43 -3.81
CA GLU A 741 4.70 18.56 -4.64
C GLU A 741 3.85 18.12 -5.85
N ILE A 742 4.10 16.94 -6.44
CA ILE A 742 3.24 16.38 -7.49
C ILE A 742 1.83 16.12 -6.94
N ILE A 743 1.73 15.48 -5.78
CA ILE A 743 0.47 15.20 -5.11
C ILE A 743 -0.25 16.49 -4.73
N ALA A 744 0.47 17.46 -4.14
CA ALA A 744 -0.07 18.74 -3.74
C ALA A 744 -0.68 19.54 -4.91
N ARG A 745 0.00 19.56 -6.06
CA ARG A 745 -0.54 20.20 -7.27
C ARG A 745 -1.82 19.57 -7.77
N ALA A 746 -1.93 18.25 -7.72
CA ALA A 746 -3.15 17.55 -8.11
C ALA A 746 -4.29 17.77 -7.12
N LEU A 747 -3.97 17.85 -5.83
CA LEU A 747 -4.95 18.01 -4.74
C LEU A 747 -5.49 19.45 -4.63
N ILE A 748 -4.60 20.43 -4.81
CA ILE A 748 -4.89 21.84 -4.51
C ILE A 748 -5.16 22.64 -5.80
N GLY A 749 -4.57 22.27 -6.91
CA GLY A 749 -4.65 22.96 -8.19
C GLY A 749 -3.47 23.88 -8.44
#